data_d5f46f69a985ab4c09a2794a34aaada0
#
_entry.id   d5f46f69a985ab4c09a2794a34aaada0
#
_cell.length_a   1.000
_cell.length_b   1.000
_cell.length_c   1.000
_cell.angle_alpha   90.00
_cell.angle_beta   90.00
_cell.angle_gamma   90.00
#
_symmetry.space_group_name_H-M   'P 1'
#
loop_
_entity.id
_entity.type
_entity.pdbx_description
1 polymer ?
#
loop_
_entity_poly.entity_id
_entity_poly.type
_entity_poly.pdbx_seq_one_letter_code
_entity_poly.pdbx_strand_id
1 'polypeptide(L)'
;MAKENKSTATKTAPKKSSLKAPTGKTDSFGGLTKNELMNGLRLMYLSRQMDHKVMTLLKQGKAFFHIAGAGHEATQVAFGLAMKRGVDWGYPYYRDLAFMLGLGLKPEEIFLHMLAKEDDPMTGGRQMNCHWASREFNVPTQSSPTGTQFLQAVGTALAERKKGNNAVVYVSSGEGTSSQGEFHEAVNWASREKLPVVFVIQNNKWAISVPVQNQTAGKYSSVSEMMKGYENLLRLKVDGTDYLTMNAAAETAFKNARQGRGPALIEAHTVRLFSHSSSDDQRKYRPQESLEEDLKRDPIELFVKKLIDKNVLTELAYEEFKKEINNHVNEAAEWALKQSDPKAETALKYVLDESGKRDKLKYEVMTGEGKPVVMVDAINHALREEMERNDKIYVFGEDVEDGKGGVFTATKGLSTQFGKERVFNSPLAEASIMGVTFGMGVAGLKPCPEIQFGDYIWPGFMQIRDELVMMRYRSNNLFETPAVIRVAVGGYIHGGLYHSQNIEGFFSHMPGLLIAYPSNSADAKGLLKTALRLNDPVLFLEHKGLYRQSYATKPEPDSNYLLPFGKANVVTDGNDLTVVTYGAMVHETNFAVKKLNDEGYSVEVIDIRTIAPLDTDTIFNSVKKTGKAVVIHEDTLTAGFGAEIAAKISDNCFEYLDGPVKRIAGADTPIPFHPNLEKEVLPSRDKIYTQLKELLKY
;
A
#
# COMPACT_ATOMS: atom_id res chain seq x y z
N MET A 1 46.02 4.52 -53.79
CA MET A 1 46.59 5.60 -52.96
C MET A 1 45.47 6.51 -52.56
N ALA A 2 44.99 6.42 -51.35
CA ALA A 2 44.16 7.43 -50.68
C ALA A 2 44.34 7.20 -49.17
N LYS A 3 44.80 8.20 -48.48
CA LYS A 3 45.18 8.19 -47.06
C LYS A 3 43.95 8.28 -46.17
N GLU A 4 43.86 7.33 -45.25
CA GLU A 4 42.93 7.41 -44.09
C GLU A 4 43.46 8.46 -43.10
N ASN A 5 42.59 9.42 -42.73
CA ASN A 5 42.78 10.30 -41.57
C ASN A 5 41.97 9.75 -40.41
N LYS A 6 42.64 9.15 -39.43
CA LYS A 6 42.08 8.81 -38.14
C LYS A 6 42.10 10.04 -37.23
N SER A 7 40.92 10.59 -36.97
CA SER A 7 40.70 11.56 -35.88
C SER A 7 40.42 10.82 -34.59
N THR A 8 41.36 10.84 -33.65
CA THR A 8 41.25 10.35 -32.27
C THR A 8 40.60 11.43 -31.42
N ALA A 9 39.31 11.33 -31.23
CA ALA A 9 38.61 12.13 -30.22
C ALA A 9 38.71 11.42 -28.84
N THR A 10 39.60 11.89 -28.02
CA THR A 10 39.73 11.52 -26.59
C THR A 10 38.50 12.06 -25.83
N LYS A 11 37.59 11.17 -25.49
CA LYS A 11 36.52 11.45 -24.52
C LYS A 11 37.11 11.50 -23.12
N THR A 12 37.28 12.69 -22.58
CA THR A 12 37.59 12.92 -21.17
C THR A 12 36.36 12.53 -20.33
N ALA A 13 36.49 11.50 -19.49
CA ALA A 13 35.51 11.11 -18.48
C ALA A 13 35.26 12.26 -17.49
N PRO A 14 34.00 12.51 -17.06
CA PRO A 14 33.75 13.52 -16.04
C PRO A 14 34.36 13.10 -14.70
N LYS A 15 35.11 14.01 -14.10
CA LYS A 15 35.70 13.84 -12.77
C LYS A 15 34.61 13.58 -11.73
N LYS A 16 34.70 12.47 -11.01
CA LYS A 16 33.89 12.18 -9.82
C LYS A 16 34.07 13.33 -8.81
N SER A 17 33.06 14.17 -8.66
CA SER A 17 33.04 15.16 -7.59
C SER A 17 32.63 14.47 -6.30
N SER A 18 33.57 14.08 -5.47
CA SER A 18 33.31 13.82 -4.06
C SER A 18 32.99 15.17 -3.41
N LEU A 19 31.72 15.45 -3.19
CA LEU A 19 31.31 16.57 -2.32
C LEU A 19 31.80 16.24 -0.92
N LYS A 20 32.93 16.87 -0.53
CA LYS A 20 33.37 16.93 0.87
C LYS A 20 32.31 17.69 1.65
N ALA A 21 32.07 17.28 2.91
CA ALA A 21 31.30 18.09 3.85
C ALA A 21 31.86 19.54 3.82
N PRO A 22 31.00 20.57 3.93
CA PRO A 22 31.42 21.95 3.79
C PRO A 22 32.48 22.31 4.85
N THR A 23 33.73 22.46 4.43
CA THR A 23 34.82 23.00 5.24
C THR A 23 35.04 24.46 4.89
N GLY A 24 34.03 25.29 5.13
CA GLY A 24 34.17 26.74 5.13
C GLY A 24 34.13 27.25 6.58
N LYS A 25 34.85 28.31 6.90
CA LYS A 25 34.65 29.04 8.17
C LYS A 25 33.22 29.56 8.19
N THR A 26 32.30 28.71 8.65
CA THR A 26 30.92 29.05 8.84
C THR A 26 30.80 29.87 10.12
N ASP A 27 29.95 30.88 10.07
CA ASP A 27 29.33 31.46 11.25
C ASP A 27 29.00 30.36 12.26
N SER A 28 29.21 30.63 13.55
CA SER A 28 29.16 29.61 14.62
C SER A 28 27.83 28.83 14.69
N PHE A 29 26.81 29.21 13.91
CA PHE A 29 25.48 28.64 13.86
C PHE A 29 24.98 28.27 12.44
N GLY A 30 25.88 28.14 11.47
CA GLY A 30 25.50 27.69 10.12
C GLY A 30 24.57 28.64 9.36
N GLY A 31 24.56 29.93 9.69
CA GLY A 31 23.71 30.95 9.09
C GLY A 31 22.30 31.09 9.71
N LEU A 32 21.96 30.28 10.72
CA LEU A 32 20.67 30.40 11.41
C LEU A 32 20.62 31.63 12.30
N THR A 33 19.50 32.34 12.25
CA THR A 33 19.19 33.48 13.13
C THR A 33 18.89 33.02 14.55
N LYS A 34 18.98 33.93 15.53
CA LYS A 34 18.60 33.64 16.92
C LYS A 34 17.17 33.08 17.02
N ASN A 35 16.21 33.61 16.24
CA ASN A 35 14.83 33.14 16.25
C ASN A 35 14.70 31.71 15.74
N GLU A 36 15.42 31.36 14.68
CA GLU A 36 15.42 29.97 14.13
C GLU A 36 16.05 28.99 15.11
N LEU A 37 17.15 29.37 15.79
CA LEU A 37 17.77 28.54 16.82
C LEU A 37 16.82 28.33 18.02
N MET A 38 16.17 29.38 18.50
CA MET A 38 15.22 29.27 19.61
C MET A 38 13.96 28.49 19.22
N ASN A 39 13.49 28.61 17.98
CA ASN A 39 12.38 27.80 17.46
C ASN A 39 12.76 26.33 17.41
N GLY A 40 13.96 26.01 16.92
CA GLY A 40 14.48 24.63 16.92
C GLY A 40 14.52 24.03 18.34
N LEU A 41 15.07 24.77 19.31
CA LEU A 41 15.08 24.36 20.71
C LEU A 41 13.66 24.19 21.28
N ARG A 42 12.75 25.10 20.95
CA ARG A 42 11.35 25.03 21.39
C ARG A 42 10.67 23.74 20.95
N LEU A 43 10.80 23.39 19.68
CA LEU A 43 10.18 22.18 19.11
C LEU A 43 10.80 20.90 19.69
N MET A 44 12.13 20.87 19.87
CA MET A 44 12.82 19.74 20.49
C MET A 44 12.35 19.54 21.94
N TYR A 45 12.34 20.61 22.74
CA TYR A 45 11.94 20.54 24.14
C TYR A 45 10.44 20.24 24.31
N LEU A 46 9.60 20.82 23.45
CA LEU A 46 8.16 20.55 23.40
C LEU A 46 7.88 19.06 23.18
N SER A 47 8.52 18.46 22.17
CA SER A 47 8.41 17.01 21.88
C SER A 47 8.78 16.15 23.10
N ARG A 48 9.90 16.45 23.75
CA ARG A 48 10.37 15.76 24.95
C ARG A 48 9.35 15.86 26.10
N GLN A 49 8.78 17.03 26.32
CA GLN A 49 7.82 17.21 27.40
C GLN A 49 6.48 16.54 27.10
N MET A 50 6.08 16.47 25.82
CA MET A 50 4.92 15.68 25.41
C MET A 50 5.13 14.19 25.65
N ASP A 51 6.30 13.63 25.33
CA ASP A 51 6.67 12.25 25.66
C ASP A 51 6.52 11.98 27.17
N HIS A 52 7.09 12.84 28.02
CA HIS A 52 6.97 12.74 29.48
C HIS A 52 5.51 12.80 29.96
N LYS A 53 4.71 13.71 29.38
CA LYS A 53 3.30 13.87 29.74
C LYS A 53 2.49 12.61 29.39
N VAL A 54 2.68 12.05 28.20
CA VAL A 54 1.97 10.81 27.77
C VAL A 54 2.39 9.62 28.64
N MET A 55 3.68 9.49 28.97
CA MET A 55 4.16 8.44 29.90
C MET A 55 3.54 8.59 31.29
N THR A 56 3.27 9.81 31.74
CA THR A 56 2.54 10.07 32.99
C THR A 56 1.07 9.67 32.88
N LEU A 57 0.41 10.01 31.77
CA LEU A 57 -0.99 9.65 31.51
C LEU A 57 -1.19 8.13 31.37
N LEU A 58 -0.22 7.42 30.81
CA LEU A 58 -0.19 5.95 30.77
C LEU A 58 -0.19 5.34 32.18
N LYS A 59 0.67 5.85 33.09
CA LYS A 59 0.69 5.39 34.50
C LYS A 59 -0.62 5.66 35.23
N GLN A 60 -1.40 6.65 34.78
CA GLN A 60 -2.72 6.98 35.29
C GLN A 60 -3.87 6.22 34.63
N GLY A 61 -3.59 5.36 33.65
CA GLY A 61 -4.59 4.64 32.86
C GLY A 61 -5.41 5.51 31.92
N LYS A 62 -4.91 6.72 31.56
CA LYS A 62 -5.58 7.71 30.71
C LYS A 62 -5.11 7.70 29.25
N ALA A 63 -4.03 7.02 28.95
CA ALA A 63 -3.53 6.73 27.61
C ALA A 63 -3.29 5.22 27.46
N PHE A 64 -3.21 4.71 26.22
CA PHE A 64 -3.22 3.27 25.97
C PHE A 64 -1.85 2.73 25.59
N PHE A 65 -1.05 3.51 24.88
CA PHE A 65 0.26 3.12 24.36
C PHE A 65 1.10 4.36 24.05
N HIS A 66 2.44 4.23 23.99
CA HIS A 66 3.32 5.30 23.50
C HIS A 66 4.67 4.79 23.04
N ILE A 67 5.23 5.45 22.04
CA ILE A 67 6.59 5.27 21.54
C ILE A 67 7.28 6.64 21.54
N ALA A 68 8.14 6.87 22.52
CA ALA A 68 8.80 8.16 22.70
C ALA A 68 9.86 8.44 21.62
N GLY A 69 9.95 9.71 21.18
CA GLY A 69 10.97 10.22 20.27
C GLY A 69 12.25 10.70 20.98
N ALA A 70 12.31 10.60 22.30
CA ALA A 70 13.41 11.11 23.11
C ALA A 70 14.80 10.64 22.63
N GLY A 71 15.68 11.61 22.31
CA GLY A 71 17.01 11.41 21.75
C GLY A 71 17.09 11.53 20.22
N HIS A 72 15.96 11.71 19.55
CA HIS A 72 15.87 11.86 18.10
C HIS A 72 15.49 13.28 17.65
N GLU A 73 15.17 14.18 18.58
CA GLU A 73 14.52 15.47 18.34
C GLU A 73 15.32 16.37 17.40
N ALA A 74 16.66 16.40 17.51
CA ALA A 74 17.51 17.24 16.66
C ALA A 74 17.38 16.87 15.18
N THR A 75 17.38 15.56 14.87
CA THR A 75 17.16 15.05 13.51
C THR A 75 15.76 15.40 13.02
N GLN A 76 14.75 15.10 13.82
CA GLN A 76 13.34 15.22 13.43
C GLN A 76 12.92 16.67 13.20
N VAL A 77 13.27 17.57 14.09
CA VAL A 77 12.97 19.00 13.96
C VAL A 77 13.64 19.60 12.72
N ALA A 78 14.91 19.25 12.47
CA ALA A 78 15.65 19.74 11.31
C ALA A 78 14.96 19.37 9.99
N PHE A 79 14.52 18.11 9.83
CA PHE A 79 13.82 17.65 8.63
C PHE A 79 12.39 18.20 8.54
N GLY A 80 11.66 18.30 9.66
CA GLY A 80 10.32 18.88 9.68
C GLY A 80 10.29 20.35 9.25
N LEU A 81 11.29 21.14 9.69
CA LEU A 81 11.42 22.55 9.29
C LEU A 81 11.91 22.73 7.85
N ALA A 82 12.71 21.80 7.31
CA ALA A 82 13.23 21.88 5.94
C ALA A 82 12.20 21.47 4.88
N MET A 83 11.18 20.70 5.24
CA MET A 83 10.12 20.26 4.36
C MET A 83 9.21 21.42 3.95
N LYS A 84 8.87 21.56 2.68
CA LYS A 84 7.92 22.57 2.18
C LYS A 84 6.49 22.13 2.43
N ARG A 85 5.84 22.74 3.41
CA ARG A 85 4.46 22.44 3.83
C ARG A 85 3.48 22.54 2.65
N GLY A 86 2.57 21.55 2.53
CA GLY A 86 1.56 21.51 1.48
C GLY A 86 2.07 21.27 0.06
N VAL A 87 3.40 21.15 -0.12
CA VAL A 87 4.05 20.85 -1.42
C VAL A 87 4.73 19.50 -1.38
N ASP A 88 5.62 19.31 -0.40
CA ASP A 88 6.35 18.06 -0.19
C ASP A 88 5.46 17.02 0.51
N TRP A 89 5.85 15.75 0.42
CA TRP A 89 5.15 14.64 1.06
C TRP A 89 6.00 14.05 2.16
N GLY A 90 5.37 13.58 3.25
CA GLY A 90 6.03 12.99 4.39
C GLY A 90 5.53 11.58 4.71
N TYR A 91 6.46 10.64 4.89
CA TYR A 91 6.23 9.30 5.39
C TYR A 91 7.05 9.08 6.68
N PRO A 92 6.68 9.78 7.78
CA PRO A 92 7.36 9.65 9.07
C PRO A 92 7.10 8.28 9.69
N TYR A 93 8.03 7.73 10.48
CA TYR A 93 7.75 6.53 11.25
C TYR A 93 7.24 6.89 12.67
N TYR A 94 6.83 5.88 13.42
CA TYR A 94 6.14 6.05 14.70
C TYR A 94 6.85 6.98 15.70
N ARG A 95 8.18 7.09 15.67
CA ARG A 95 8.98 7.88 16.62
C ARG A 95 9.05 9.36 16.25
N ASP A 96 8.54 9.79 15.11
CA ASP A 96 8.73 11.12 14.51
C ASP A 96 7.81 12.21 15.08
N LEU A 97 7.58 12.24 16.40
CA LEU A 97 6.78 13.27 17.06
C LEU A 97 7.34 14.69 16.79
N ALA A 98 8.67 14.86 16.96
CA ALA A 98 9.30 16.17 16.78
C ALA A 98 9.31 16.62 15.31
N PHE A 99 9.31 15.69 14.35
CA PHE A 99 9.11 15.99 12.93
C PHE A 99 7.72 16.56 12.68
N MET A 100 6.67 15.97 13.24
CA MET A 100 5.30 16.44 13.09
C MET A 100 5.10 17.85 13.70
N LEU A 101 5.70 18.10 14.85
CA LEU A 101 5.74 19.46 15.43
C LEU A 101 6.51 20.44 14.52
N GLY A 102 7.62 19.99 13.91
CA GLY A 102 8.40 20.75 12.94
C GLY A 102 7.60 21.11 11.69
N LEU A 103 6.69 20.24 11.24
CA LEU A 103 5.73 20.50 10.16
C LEU A 103 4.64 21.49 10.55
N GLY A 104 4.37 21.66 11.85
CA GLY A 104 3.42 22.64 12.35
C GLY A 104 2.15 22.08 12.95
N LEU A 105 2.07 20.76 13.21
CA LEU A 105 0.99 20.21 14.01
C LEU A 105 1.02 20.80 15.42
N LYS A 106 -0.16 21.03 15.96
CA LYS A 106 -0.31 21.62 17.29
C LYS A 106 -0.27 20.54 18.38
N PRO A 107 0.24 20.86 19.58
CA PRO A 107 0.20 19.93 20.71
C PRO A 107 -1.19 19.37 21.01
N GLU A 108 -2.23 20.19 20.87
CA GLU A 108 -3.63 19.81 21.09
C GLU A 108 -4.05 18.69 20.12
N GLU A 109 -3.76 18.83 18.82
CA GLU A 109 -4.06 17.85 17.78
C GLU A 109 -3.32 16.53 18.01
N ILE A 110 -2.06 16.64 18.43
CA ILE A 110 -1.24 15.46 18.76
C ILE A 110 -1.77 14.77 20.02
N PHE A 111 -2.19 15.50 21.05
CA PHE A 111 -2.79 14.88 22.24
C PHE A 111 -4.15 14.23 21.95
N LEU A 112 -4.99 14.79 21.08
CA LEU A 112 -6.20 14.10 20.60
C LEU A 112 -5.86 12.72 20.00
N HIS A 113 -4.83 12.66 19.15
CA HIS A 113 -4.34 11.42 18.56
C HIS A 113 -3.78 10.45 19.61
N MET A 114 -2.93 10.94 20.54
CA MET A 114 -2.32 10.12 21.59
C MET A 114 -3.34 9.55 22.59
N LEU A 115 -4.48 10.22 22.75
CA LEU A 115 -5.58 9.82 23.61
C LEU A 115 -6.74 9.14 22.87
N ALA A 116 -6.60 8.93 21.56
CA ALA A 116 -7.59 8.30 20.68
C ALA A 116 -8.99 8.93 20.76
N LYS A 117 -9.07 10.27 20.76
CA LYS A 117 -10.32 11.02 20.87
C LYS A 117 -11.13 11.04 19.56
N GLU A 118 -12.45 11.33 19.64
CA GLU A 118 -13.33 11.43 18.47
C GLU A 118 -12.82 12.45 17.45
N ASP A 119 -12.36 13.60 17.94
CA ASP A 119 -11.83 14.70 17.13
C ASP A 119 -10.32 14.56 16.78
N ASP A 120 -9.74 13.36 16.94
CA ASP A 120 -8.38 13.07 16.45
C ASP A 120 -8.32 13.34 14.94
N PRO A 121 -7.58 14.36 14.48
CA PRO A 121 -7.55 14.76 13.08
C PRO A 121 -6.79 13.77 12.18
N MET A 122 -6.17 12.74 12.74
CA MET A 122 -5.31 11.78 12.03
C MET A 122 -6.03 10.48 11.73
N THR A 123 -6.68 9.87 12.74
CA THR A 123 -7.25 8.53 12.65
C THR A 123 -8.67 8.43 13.22
N GLY A 124 -9.13 9.44 13.96
CA GLY A 124 -10.41 9.39 14.69
C GLY A 124 -10.47 8.22 15.67
N GLY A 125 -9.35 7.90 16.31
CA GLY A 125 -9.22 6.80 17.26
C GLY A 125 -9.19 5.39 16.62
N ARG A 126 -9.08 5.25 15.28
CA ARG A 126 -9.09 3.95 14.59
C ARG A 126 -7.76 3.24 14.59
N GLN A 127 -6.67 3.99 14.60
CA GLN A 127 -5.32 3.44 14.61
C GLN A 127 -4.61 3.76 15.93
N MET A 128 -3.67 2.90 16.32
CA MET A 128 -2.79 3.14 17.47
C MET A 128 -2.09 4.49 17.32
N ASN A 129 -1.87 5.19 18.40
CA ASN A 129 -1.12 6.45 18.40
C ASN A 129 0.30 6.29 17.83
N CYS A 130 0.96 7.40 17.57
CA CYS A 130 2.24 7.47 16.86
C CYS A 130 2.19 7.01 15.39
N HIS A 131 0.99 6.84 14.80
CA HIS A 131 0.79 6.63 13.38
C HIS A 131 0.29 7.95 12.75
N TRP A 132 1.24 8.82 12.50
CA TRP A 132 1.03 10.22 12.14
C TRP A 132 0.31 10.37 10.79
N ALA A 133 -0.62 11.30 10.70
CA ALA A 133 -1.27 11.69 9.45
C ALA A 133 -1.59 13.19 9.43
N SER A 134 -1.57 13.78 8.25
CA SER A 134 -2.08 15.13 8.02
C SER A 134 -2.36 15.34 6.55
N ARG A 135 -3.60 15.65 6.20
CA ARG A 135 -3.94 16.01 4.82
C ARG A 135 -3.33 17.36 4.42
N GLU A 136 -3.30 18.31 5.34
CA GLU A 136 -2.74 19.65 5.12
C GLU A 136 -1.25 19.59 4.76
N PHE A 137 -0.49 18.70 5.41
CA PHE A 137 0.96 18.57 5.20
C PHE A 137 1.35 17.41 4.28
N ASN A 138 0.39 16.79 3.58
CA ASN A 138 0.62 15.64 2.72
C ASN A 138 1.36 14.48 3.45
N VAL A 139 0.88 14.14 4.64
CA VAL A 139 1.40 13.02 5.43
C VAL A 139 0.33 11.93 5.51
N PRO A 140 0.40 10.89 4.66
CA PRO A 140 -0.47 9.71 4.79
C PRO A 140 -0.04 8.87 5.98
N THR A 141 -1.01 8.29 6.70
CA THR A 141 -0.71 7.47 7.87
C THR A 141 -0.01 6.16 7.50
N GLN A 142 1.01 5.76 8.26
CA GLN A 142 1.71 4.49 8.08
C GLN A 142 1.02 3.37 8.84
N SER A 143 1.43 2.14 8.51
CA SER A 143 1.11 0.94 9.27
C SER A 143 2.15 0.67 10.37
N SER A 144 1.86 -0.28 11.26
CA SER A 144 2.81 -0.75 12.27
C SER A 144 3.91 -1.67 11.69
N PRO A 145 3.65 -2.55 10.69
CA PRO A 145 4.72 -3.21 9.96
C PRO A 145 5.65 -2.19 9.30
N THR A 146 6.88 -2.08 9.80
CA THR A 146 7.84 -1.07 9.34
C THR A 146 8.51 -1.50 8.05
N GLY A 147 8.76 -0.54 7.13
CA GLY A 147 9.44 -0.78 5.85
C GLY A 147 8.57 -0.51 4.64
N THR A 148 7.26 -0.74 4.73
CA THR A 148 6.29 -0.53 3.65
C THR A 148 6.31 0.91 3.12
N GLN A 149 6.50 1.90 3.99
CA GLN A 149 6.52 3.32 3.65
C GLN A 149 7.63 3.72 2.66
N PHE A 150 8.70 2.96 2.55
CA PHE A 150 9.77 3.28 1.61
C PHE A 150 9.32 3.19 0.15
N LEU A 151 8.62 2.11 -0.21
CA LEU A 151 8.07 1.94 -1.56
C LEU A 151 6.91 2.90 -1.85
N GLN A 152 6.12 3.22 -0.84
CA GLN A 152 5.06 4.21 -0.92
C GLN A 152 5.60 5.60 -1.24
N ALA A 153 6.69 6.00 -0.58
CA ALA A 153 7.39 7.25 -0.85
C ALA A 153 7.92 7.32 -2.29
N VAL A 154 8.46 6.21 -2.80
CA VAL A 154 8.92 6.09 -4.20
C VAL A 154 7.75 6.27 -5.16
N GLY A 155 6.61 5.62 -4.91
CA GLY A 155 5.40 5.76 -5.72
C GLY A 155 4.84 7.17 -5.74
N THR A 156 4.84 7.85 -4.58
CA THR A 156 4.44 9.26 -4.48
C THR A 156 5.39 10.18 -5.23
N ALA A 157 6.71 9.98 -5.11
CA ALA A 157 7.70 10.76 -5.84
C ALA A 157 7.58 10.58 -7.37
N LEU A 158 7.31 9.34 -7.80
CA LEU A 158 7.03 9.04 -9.20
C LEU A 158 5.77 9.75 -9.69
N ALA A 159 4.68 9.71 -8.90
CA ALA A 159 3.43 10.40 -9.23
C ALA A 159 3.61 11.92 -9.33
N GLU A 160 4.29 12.54 -8.37
CA GLU A 160 4.54 13.97 -8.37
C GLU A 160 5.37 14.40 -9.60
N ARG A 161 6.40 13.62 -9.96
CA ARG A 161 7.19 13.83 -11.17
C ARG A 161 6.33 13.71 -12.44
N LYS A 162 5.45 12.70 -12.54
CA LYS A 162 4.54 12.50 -13.68
C LYS A 162 3.50 13.60 -13.80
N LYS A 163 3.11 14.22 -12.70
CA LYS A 163 2.26 15.44 -12.68
C LYS A 163 3.03 16.73 -13.03
N GLY A 164 4.35 16.66 -13.17
CA GLY A 164 5.20 17.83 -13.41
C GLY A 164 5.44 18.70 -12.17
N ASN A 165 5.14 18.19 -10.97
CA ASN A 165 5.34 18.90 -9.72
C ASN A 165 6.81 18.80 -9.25
N ASN A 166 7.26 19.80 -8.48
CA ASN A 166 8.60 19.86 -7.91
C ASN A 166 8.59 19.51 -6.41
N ALA A 167 7.79 18.53 -6.03
CA ALA A 167 7.71 18.03 -4.67
C ALA A 167 8.88 17.09 -4.36
N VAL A 168 9.32 17.08 -3.10
CA VAL A 168 10.26 16.10 -2.55
C VAL A 168 9.50 15.23 -1.56
N VAL A 169 9.83 13.95 -1.52
CA VAL A 169 9.19 13.01 -0.59
C VAL A 169 10.18 12.61 0.50
N TYR A 170 9.86 12.98 1.73
CA TYR A 170 10.55 12.54 2.94
C TYR A 170 10.04 11.17 3.37
N VAL A 171 10.94 10.28 3.74
CA VAL A 171 10.58 9.01 4.39
C VAL A 171 11.62 8.66 5.44
N SER A 172 11.17 8.27 6.62
CA SER A 172 12.06 7.93 7.73
C SER A 172 11.77 6.56 8.32
N SER A 173 12.79 5.99 8.96
CA SER A 173 12.67 4.82 9.82
C SER A 173 13.91 4.66 10.71
N GLY A 174 13.89 3.66 11.60
CA GLY A 174 15.07 3.21 12.32
C GLY A 174 15.98 2.32 11.46
N GLU A 175 17.20 2.08 11.93
CA GLU A 175 18.19 1.23 11.25
C GLU A 175 17.75 -0.22 11.12
N GLY A 176 16.99 -0.74 12.09
CA GLY A 176 16.47 -2.12 12.02
C GLY A 176 15.57 -2.36 10.82
N THR A 177 14.79 -1.38 10.43
CA THR A 177 13.89 -1.44 9.27
C THR A 177 14.65 -1.56 7.94
N SER A 178 15.90 -1.11 7.87
CA SER A 178 16.71 -1.25 6.65
C SER A 178 17.03 -2.70 6.27
N SER A 179 16.69 -3.67 7.14
CA SER A 179 16.76 -5.11 6.84
C SER A 179 15.58 -5.61 6.00
N GLN A 180 14.49 -4.83 5.86
CA GLN A 180 13.36 -5.19 5.01
C GLN A 180 13.72 -5.09 3.53
N GLY A 181 13.25 -6.05 2.71
CA GLY A 181 13.48 -6.06 1.26
C GLY A 181 13.00 -4.79 0.59
N GLU A 182 11.85 -4.28 1.01
CA GLU A 182 11.22 -3.06 0.49
C GLU A 182 12.11 -1.81 0.60
N PHE A 183 12.99 -1.73 1.61
CA PHE A 183 13.98 -0.65 1.69
C PHE A 183 14.99 -0.72 0.52
N HIS A 184 15.52 -1.91 0.24
CA HIS A 184 16.47 -2.12 -0.84
C HIS A 184 15.84 -1.89 -2.21
N GLU A 185 14.64 -2.38 -2.41
CA GLU A 185 13.85 -2.18 -3.63
C GLU A 185 13.54 -0.70 -3.85
N ALA A 186 13.14 0.03 -2.79
CA ALA A 186 12.85 1.46 -2.84
C ALA A 186 14.10 2.29 -3.22
N VAL A 187 15.24 2.01 -2.60
CA VAL A 187 16.51 2.67 -2.92
C VAL A 187 16.91 2.38 -4.37
N ASN A 188 16.74 1.13 -4.83
CA ASN A 188 17.01 0.75 -6.21
C ASN A 188 16.16 1.53 -7.21
N TRP A 189 14.84 1.54 -7.03
CA TRP A 189 13.94 2.23 -7.96
C TRP A 189 14.18 3.75 -7.95
N ALA A 190 14.26 4.35 -6.76
CA ALA A 190 14.49 5.78 -6.64
C ALA A 190 15.82 6.23 -7.27
N SER A 191 16.88 5.43 -7.08
CA SER A 191 18.24 5.74 -7.62
C SER A 191 18.26 5.58 -9.13
N ARG A 192 17.69 4.51 -9.67
CA ARG A 192 17.60 4.27 -11.11
C ARG A 192 16.92 5.42 -11.85
N GLU A 193 15.82 5.89 -11.30
CA GLU A 193 15.02 6.95 -11.92
C GLU A 193 15.32 8.36 -11.42
N LYS A 194 16.28 8.51 -10.51
CA LYS A 194 16.63 9.80 -9.87
C LYS A 194 15.42 10.49 -9.26
N LEU A 195 14.57 9.72 -8.56
CA LEU A 195 13.37 10.26 -7.92
C LEU A 195 13.73 11.18 -6.74
N PRO A 196 12.92 12.23 -6.50
CA PRO A 196 13.16 13.20 -5.44
C PRO A 196 12.72 12.64 -4.06
N VAL A 197 13.40 11.60 -3.59
CA VAL A 197 13.14 10.96 -2.29
C VAL A 197 14.28 11.25 -1.32
N VAL A 198 13.96 11.61 -0.08
CA VAL A 198 14.89 11.77 1.03
C VAL A 198 14.63 10.67 2.06
N PHE A 199 15.49 9.64 2.05
CA PHE A 199 15.48 8.56 3.01
C PHE A 199 16.25 8.98 4.27
N VAL A 200 15.63 8.94 5.44
CA VAL A 200 16.25 9.28 6.72
C VAL A 200 16.24 8.08 7.65
N ILE A 201 17.40 7.52 7.89
CA ILE A 201 17.59 6.39 8.81
C ILE A 201 18.11 6.93 10.14
N GLN A 202 17.28 6.89 11.16
CA GLN A 202 17.58 7.33 12.52
C GLN A 202 18.20 6.16 13.28
N ASN A 203 19.53 6.05 13.17
CA ASN A 203 20.30 4.95 13.72
C ASN A 203 20.62 5.19 15.19
N ASN A 204 19.82 4.61 16.09
CA ASN A 204 20.04 4.62 17.53
C ASN A 204 20.75 3.35 18.05
N LYS A 205 21.27 2.54 17.15
CA LYS A 205 22.01 1.28 17.36
C LYS A 205 21.16 0.10 17.86
N TRP A 206 19.84 0.23 18.01
CA TRP A 206 18.99 -0.79 18.62
C TRP A 206 17.64 -0.94 17.92
N ALA A 207 17.42 -2.08 17.26
CA ALA A 207 16.11 -2.50 16.80
C ALA A 207 15.42 -3.28 17.92
N ILE A 208 14.63 -2.60 18.76
CA ILE A 208 14.10 -3.09 20.04
C ILE A 208 15.27 -3.56 20.92
N SER A 209 15.53 -4.89 20.98
CA SER A 209 16.58 -5.53 21.74
C SER A 209 17.77 -6.00 20.90
N VAL A 210 17.67 -5.92 19.57
CA VAL A 210 18.72 -6.40 18.66
C VAL A 210 19.66 -5.26 18.30
N PRO A 211 20.96 -5.40 18.63
CA PRO A 211 21.93 -4.35 18.31
C PRO A 211 22.23 -4.27 16.81
N VAL A 212 22.57 -3.08 16.31
CA VAL A 212 22.75 -2.79 14.89
C VAL A 212 23.77 -3.69 14.19
N GLN A 213 24.81 -4.13 14.89
CA GLN A 213 25.82 -5.06 14.33
C GLN A 213 25.26 -6.43 13.97
N ASN A 214 24.11 -6.81 14.52
CA ASN A 214 23.40 -8.03 14.16
C ASN A 214 22.36 -7.84 13.06
N GLN A 215 22.20 -6.60 12.59
CA GLN A 215 21.21 -6.19 11.58
C GLN A 215 21.83 -5.74 10.27
N THR A 216 22.92 -4.99 10.33
CA THR A 216 23.45 -4.22 9.20
C THR A 216 24.83 -4.71 8.77
N ALA A 217 24.94 -5.19 7.53
CA ALA A 217 26.18 -5.71 6.94
C ALA A 217 27.20 -4.63 6.53
N GLY A 218 26.80 -3.36 6.48
CA GLY A 218 27.67 -2.25 6.07
C GLY A 218 28.90 -2.10 6.99
N LYS A 219 29.98 -1.56 6.45
CA LYS A 219 31.19 -1.26 7.24
C LYS A 219 30.82 -0.44 8.47
N TYR A 220 31.28 -0.86 9.64
CA TYR A 220 30.90 -0.30 10.95
C TYR A 220 29.39 -0.36 11.24
N SER A 221 28.70 -1.37 10.72
CA SER A 221 27.23 -1.52 10.85
C SER A 221 26.47 -0.27 10.38
N SER A 222 26.93 0.35 9.30
CA SER A 222 26.35 1.56 8.73
C SER A 222 25.47 1.23 7.53
N VAL A 223 24.21 1.67 7.59
CA VAL A 223 23.24 1.57 6.48
C VAL A 223 23.73 2.35 5.26
N SER A 224 24.32 3.52 5.45
CA SER A 224 24.90 4.33 4.38
C SER A 224 26.04 3.59 3.66
N GLU A 225 26.88 2.85 4.38
CA GLU A 225 27.96 2.06 3.76
C GLU A 225 27.40 0.80 3.06
N MET A 226 26.33 0.21 3.56
CA MET A 226 25.63 -0.89 2.91
C MET A 226 25.08 -0.48 1.53
N MET A 227 24.60 0.76 1.40
CA MET A 227 24.04 1.32 0.16
C MET A 227 25.07 1.96 -0.77
N LYS A 228 26.36 1.68 -0.62
CA LYS A 228 27.45 2.33 -1.38
C LYS A 228 27.41 2.04 -2.89
N GLY A 229 26.83 0.93 -3.31
CA GLY A 229 26.79 0.50 -4.71
C GLY A 229 25.76 1.22 -5.58
N TYR A 230 24.79 1.92 -4.98
CA TYR A 230 23.75 2.59 -5.77
C TYR A 230 24.24 3.89 -6.39
N GLU A 231 24.10 4.01 -7.71
CA GLU A 231 24.36 5.24 -8.44
C GLU A 231 23.27 6.29 -8.20
N ASN A 232 23.60 7.56 -8.39
CA ASN A 232 22.69 8.70 -8.20
C ASN A 232 22.12 8.86 -6.78
N LEU A 233 22.65 8.14 -5.79
CA LEU A 233 22.27 8.23 -4.39
C LEU A 233 23.25 9.14 -3.63
N LEU A 234 22.78 10.33 -3.21
CA LEU A 234 23.53 11.14 -2.24
C LEU A 234 23.51 10.44 -0.88
N ARG A 235 24.67 10.14 -0.29
CA ARG A 235 24.76 9.51 1.03
C ARG A 235 25.47 10.43 2.01
N LEU A 236 24.81 10.70 3.15
CA LEU A 236 25.39 11.45 4.26
C LEU A 236 25.28 10.61 5.53
N LYS A 237 26.38 10.56 6.27
CA LYS A 237 26.45 9.96 7.60
C LYS A 237 26.77 11.08 8.59
N VAL A 238 25.87 11.34 9.52
CA VAL A 238 25.89 12.54 10.36
C VAL A 238 25.59 12.23 11.83
N ASP A 239 26.06 13.10 12.72
CA ASP A 239 25.66 13.06 14.13
C ASP A 239 24.22 13.56 14.27
N GLY A 240 23.30 12.65 14.51
CA GLY A 240 21.87 12.93 14.65
C GLY A 240 21.50 13.65 15.96
N THR A 241 22.45 13.85 16.87
CA THR A 241 22.24 14.60 18.12
C THR A 241 22.67 16.07 18.02
N ASP A 242 23.41 16.47 16.98
CA ASP A 242 23.76 17.87 16.73
C ASP A 242 22.75 18.54 15.78
N TYR A 243 21.88 19.40 16.32
CA TYR A 243 20.84 20.11 15.58
C TYR A 243 21.37 20.92 14.39
N LEU A 244 22.53 21.59 14.53
CA LEU A 244 23.09 22.41 13.45
C LEU A 244 23.58 21.55 12.29
N THR A 245 24.23 20.45 12.60
CA THR A 245 24.68 19.46 11.59
C THR A 245 23.47 18.85 10.87
N MET A 246 22.41 18.53 11.61
CA MET A 246 21.19 17.97 11.04
C MET A 246 20.44 18.96 10.14
N ASN A 247 20.40 20.25 10.54
CA ASN A 247 19.78 21.29 9.70
C ASN A 247 20.52 21.42 8.35
N ALA A 248 21.83 21.47 8.35
CA ALA A 248 22.65 21.53 7.12
C ALA A 248 22.48 20.26 6.25
N ALA A 249 22.37 19.09 6.88
CA ALA A 249 22.14 17.83 6.17
C ALA A 249 20.74 17.80 5.54
N ALA A 250 19.70 18.25 6.23
CA ALA A 250 18.35 18.34 5.73
C ALA A 250 18.25 19.28 4.51
N GLU A 251 18.79 20.51 4.62
CA GLU A 251 18.84 21.44 3.49
C GLU A 251 19.55 20.85 2.26
N THR A 252 20.70 20.19 2.49
CA THR A 252 21.49 19.54 1.44
C THR A 252 20.68 18.44 0.75
N ALA A 253 20.01 17.58 1.53
CA ALA A 253 19.22 16.47 1.04
C ALA A 253 18.03 16.95 0.20
N PHE A 254 17.22 17.86 0.73
CA PHE A 254 16.06 18.42 0.01
C PHE A 254 16.48 19.18 -1.25
N LYS A 255 17.56 19.95 -1.19
CA LYS A 255 18.14 20.65 -2.35
C LYS A 255 18.59 19.68 -3.43
N ASN A 256 19.32 18.62 -3.06
CA ASN A 256 19.78 17.58 -4.00
C ASN A 256 18.60 16.92 -4.73
N ALA A 257 17.60 16.44 -3.95
CA ALA A 257 16.42 15.79 -4.48
C ALA A 257 15.62 16.72 -5.40
N ARG A 258 15.33 17.94 -4.95
CA ARG A 258 14.56 18.94 -5.71
C ARG A 258 15.24 19.39 -7.00
N GLN A 259 16.57 19.31 -7.07
CA GLN A 259 17.34 19.60 -8.30
C GLN A 259 17.39 18.43 -9.28
N GLY A 260 16.66 17.33 -9.02
CA GLY A 260 16.63 16.16 -9.90
C GLY A 260 17.95 15.38 -9.95
N ARG A 261 18.82 15.54 -8.94
CA ARG A 261 20.11 14.84 -8.89
C ARG A 261 19.98 13.40 -8.41
N GLY A 262 18.81 13.01 -7.98
CA GLY A 262 18.47 11.70 -7.43
C GLY A 262 18.16 11.74 -5.93
N PRO A 263 17.84 10.59 -5.33
CA PRO A 263 17.50 10.50 -3.93
C PRO A 263 18.69 10.82 -3.01
N ALA A 264 18.37 11.12 -1.74
CA ALA A 264 19.35 11.25 -0.68
C ALA A 264 19.07 10.21 0.41
N LEU A 265 20.11 9.60 0.95
CA LEU A 265 20.09 8.73 2.13
C LEU A 265 20.90 9.39 3.25
N ILE A 266 20.21 9.73 4.32
CA ILE A 266 20.79 10.34 5.51
C ILE A 266 20.79 9.31 6.63
N GLU A 267 21.95 8.84 7.04
CA GLU A 267 22.10 8.04 8.25
C GLU A 267 22.46 8.96 9.42
N ALA A 268 21.46 9.25 10.24
CA ALA A 268 21.57 10.08 11.44
C ALA A 268 21.84 9.21 12.67
N HIS A 269 23.03 9.35 13.26
CA HIS A 269 23.40 8.63 14.48
C HIS A 269 22.79 9.29 15.70
N THR A 270 21.58 8.85 16.04
CA THR A 270 20.79 9.32 17.21
C THR A 270 21.07 8.48 18.47
N VAL A 271 20.36 8.76 19.54
CA VAL A 271 20.35 7.98 20.78
C VAL A 271 18.91 7.63 21.15
N ARG A 272 18.70 6.51 21.86
CA ARG A 272 17.39 6.14 22.38
C ARG A 272 17.39 6.25 23.90
N LEU A 273 16.87 7.38 24.41
CA LEU A 273 16.90 7.69 25.83
C LEU A 273 15.84 6.93 26.64
N PHE A 274 14.69 6.62 26.03
CA PHE A 274 13.65 5.82 26.67
C PHE A 274 13.65 4.39 26.11
N SER A 275 12.90 3.48 26.76
CA SER A 275 12.64 2.14 26.23
C SER A 275 12.02 2.20 24.83
N HIS A 276 12.07 1.11 24.09
CA HIS A 276 11.53 1.08 22.72
C HIS A 276 10.08 1.57 22.64
N SER A 277 9.26 1.13 23.58
CA SER A 277 7.86 1.55 23.74
C SER A 277 7.46 1.55 25.22
N SER A 278 6.24 1.99 25.51
CA SER A 278 5.68 1.98 26.87
C SER A 278 5.51 0.57 27.49
N SER A 279 5.52 -0.48 26.64
CA SER A 279 5.46 -1.87 27.08
C SER A 279 6.82 -2.57 27.20
N ASP A 280 7.92 -1.82 26.97
CA ASP A 280 9.29 -2.34 26.96
C ASP A 280 10.11 -1.84 28.16
N ASP A 281 11.12 -2.61 28.55
CA ASP A 281 12.14 -2.21 29.52
C ASP A 281 13.54 -2.49 29.00
N GLN A 282 14.18 -1.46 28.43
CA GLN A 282 15.50 -1.58 27.80
C GLN A 282 16.61 -2.00 28.75
N ARG A 283 16.44 -1.85 30.08
CA ARG A 283 17.43 -2.30 31.09
C ARG A 283 17.60 -3.80 31.12
N LYS A 284 16.65 -4.59 30.56
CA LYS A 284 16.72 -6.04 30.48
C LYS A 284 17.69 -6.54 29.41
N TYR A 285 18.05 -5.72 28.43
CA TYR A 285 18.86 -6.15 27.29
C TYR A 285 19.97 -5.18 26.88
N ARG A 286 19.99 -3.96 27.44
CA ARG A 286 21.05 -2.99 27.21
C ARG A 286 22.00 -2.90 28.38
N PRO A 287 23.34 -2.91 28.15
CA PRO A 287 24.32 -2.65 29.21
C PRO A 287 24.09 -1.26 29.81
N GLN A 288 24.33 -1.13 31.11
CA GLN A 288 24.16 0.14 31.84
C GLN A 288 25.07 1.23 31.26
N GLU A 289 26.29 0.89 30.89
CA GLU A 289 27.25 1.81 30.28
C GLU A 289 26.73 2.41 28.95
N SER A 290 26.03 1.59 28.15
CA SER A 290 25.38 2.05 26.88
C SER A 290 24.27 3.08 27.15
N LEU A 291 23.52 2.91 28.24
CA LEU A 291 22.47 3.87 28.63
C LEU A 291 23.09 5.19 29.12
N GLU A 292 24.16 5.12 29.89
CA GLU A 292 24.89 6.30 30.38
C GLU A 292 25.60 7.06 29.26
N GLU A 293 26.13 6.35 28.25
CA GLU A 293 26.70 6.98 27.06
C GLU A 293 25.64 7.74 26.25
N ASP A 294 24.46 7.14 26.08
CA ASP A 294 23.35 7.80 25.35
C ASP A 294 22.90 9.07 26.08
N LEU A 295 22.83 9.06 27.44
CA LEU A 295 22.47 10.25 28.22
C LEU A 295 23.45 11.41 28.03
N LYS A 296 24.75 11.13 27.87
CA LYS A 296 25.78 12.15 27.57
C LYS A 296 25.62 12.79 26.19
N ARG A 297 24.86 12.15 25.33
CA ARG A 297 24.57 12.60 23.97
C ARG A 297 23.10 13.08 23.80
N ASP A 298 22.45 13.51 24.87
CA ASP A 298 21.11 14.10 24.79
C ASP A 298 21.13 15.34 23.87
N PRO A 299 20.40 15.33 22.73
CA PRO A 299 20.44 16.42 21.77
C PRO A 299 19.98 17.77 22.33
N ILE A 300 19.07 17.77 23.30
CA ILE A 300 18.56 19.00 23.93
C ILE A 300 19.65 19.61 24.80
N GLU A 301 20.23 18.83 25.68
CA GLU A 301 21.27 19.30 26.59
C GLU A 301 22.52 19.78 25.83
N LEU A 302 22.93 19.06 24.78
CA LEU A 302 24.04 19.47 23.92
C LEU A 302 23.75 20.80 23.21
N PHE A 303 22.53 20.98 22.72
CA PHE A 303 22.16 22.21 22.02
C PHE A 303 22.02 23.40 22.96
N VAL A 304 21.38 23.22 24.12
CA VAL A 304 21.28 24.25 25.17
C VAL A 304 22.65 24.72 25.59
N LYS A 305 23.57 23.80 25.95
CA LYS A 305 24.95 24.13 26.28
C LYS A 305 25.61 25.00 25.21
N LYS A 306 25.47 24.61 23.93
CA LYS A 306 26.04 25.35 22.79
C LYS A 306 25.45 26.77 22.68
N LEU A 307 24.15 26.96 22.94
CA LEU A 307 23.49 28.25 22.91
C LEU A 307 23.96 29.15 24.08
N ILE A 308 24.17 28.59 25.26
CA ILE A 308 24.66 29.32 26.44
C ILE A 308 26.12 29.72 26.26
N ASP A 309 26.99 28.78 25.85
CA ASP A 309 28.42 29.01 25.59
C ASP A 309 28.66 30.14 24.56
N LYS A 310 27.69 30.32 23.65
CA LYS A 310 27.72 31.37 22.62
C LYS A 310 26.87 32.59 22.94
N ASN A 311 26.39 32.76 24.16
CA ASN A 311 25.59 33.87 24.64
C ASN A 311 24.28 34.16 23.86
N VAL A 312 23.70 33.12 23.23
CA VAL A 312 22.39 33.19 22.57
C VAL A 312 21.26 33.03 23.60
N LEU A 313 21.52 32.23 24.65
CA LEU A 313 20.60 31.89 25.71
C LEU A 313 21.33 32.09 27.05
N THR A 314 20.62 32.45 28.11
CA THR A 314 21.14 32.47 29.49
C THR A 314 20.47 31.37 30.31
N GLU A 315 21.13 30.91 31.38
CA GLU A 315 20.52 29.94 32.31
C GLU A 315 19.14 30.39 32.82
N LEU A 316 19.03 31.64 33.23
CA LEU A 316 17.76 32.19 33.71
C LEU A 316 16.67 32.13 32.63
N ALA A 317 16.98 32.58 31.43
CA ALA A 317 16.03 32.54 30.30
C ALA A 317 15.66 31.09 29.93
N TYR A 318 16.56 30.12 30.12
CA TYR A 318 16.27 28.71 29.89
C TYR A 318 15.29 28.14 30.93
N GLU A 319 15.42 28.55 32.22
CA GLU A 319 14.46 28.13 33.24
C GLU A 319 13.05 28.69 32.98
N GLU A 320 12.94 29.96 32.57
CA GLU A 320 11.67 30.56 32.15
C GLU A 320 11.06 29.85 30.94
N PHE A 321 11.87 29.57 29.92
CA PHE A 321 11.50 28.82 28.71
C PHE A 321 10.95 27.42 29.03
N LYS A 322 11.63 26.67 29.92
CA LYS A 322 11.16 25.36 30.38
C LYS A 322 9.79 25.44 31.03
N LYS A 323 9.59 26.43 31.89
CA LYS A 323 8.33 26.65 32.61
C LYS A 323 7.19 26.96 31.64
N GLU A 324 7.42 27.84 30.67
CA GLU A 324 6.44 28.19 29.64
C GLU A 324 5.98 26.94 28.86
N ILE A 325 6.92 26.14 28.36
CA ILE A 325 6.58 24.95 27.55
C ILE A 325 5.88 23.88 28.39
N ASN A 326 6.34 23.66 29.62
CA ASN A 326 5.69 22.71 30.53
C ASN A 326 4.23 23.10 30.84
N ASN A 327 3.95 24.37 31.00
CA ASN A 327 2.58 24.85 31.18
C ASN A 327 1.75 24.59 29.91
N HIS A 328 2.26 24.96 28.74
CA HIS A 328 1.58 24.71 27.44
C HIS A 328 1.27 23.22 27.23
N VAL A 329 2.21 22.32 27.48
CA VAL A 329 2.01 20.87 27.38
C VAL A 329 0.91 20.38 28.34
N ASN A 330 0.91 20.89 29.58
CA ASN A 330 -0.12 20.52 30.55
C ASN A 330 -1.51 21.01 30.12
N GLU A 331 -1.62 22.26 29.70
CA GLU A 331 -2.88 22.86 29.23
C GLU A 331 -3.44 22.09 27.99
N ALA A 332 -2.61 21.80 27.01
CA ALA A 332 -2.99 21.05 25.83
C ALA A 332 -3.47 19.62 26.17
N ALA A 333 -2.75 18.92 27.07
CA ALA A 333 -3.12 17.58 27.50
C ALA A 333 -4.44 17.58 28.30
N GLU A 334 -4.62 18.55 29.22
CA GLU A 334 -5.85 18.67 30.01
C GLU A 334 -7.06 19.04 29.13
N TRP A 335 -6.85 19.87 28.12
CA TRP A 335 -7.88 20.18 27.16
C TRP A 335 -8.28 18.92 26.35
N ALA A 336 -7.31 18.16 25.82
CA ALA A 336 -7.57 16.95 25.06
C ALA A 336 -8.27 15.85 25.90
N LEU A 337 -7.92 15.72 27.19
CA LEU A 337 -8.58 14.78 28.10
C LEU A 337 -10.09 15.05 28.27
N LYS A 338 -10.54 16.29 28.09
CA LYS A 338 -11.95 16.69 28.21
C LYS A 338 -12.75 16.46 26.92
N GLN A 339 -12.09 16.15 25.81
CA GLN A 339 -12.76 15.91 24.53
C GLN A 339 -13.44 14.53 24.51
N SER A 340 -14.46 14.38 23.66
CA SER A 340 -15.28 13.17 23.55
C SER A 340 -14.48 11.97 23.07
N ASP A 341 -14.86 10.78 23.53
CA ASP A 341 -14.37 9.51 23.00
C ASP A 341 -15.16 9.15 21.72
N PRO A 342 -14.57 8.38 20.79
CA PRO A 342 -15.25 7.95 19.58
C PRO A 342 -16.51 7.15 19.88
N LYS A 343 -17.58 7.39 19.11
CA LYS A 343 -18.83 6.66 19.22
C LYS A 343 -18.72 5.27 18.61
N ALA A 344 -19.20 4.24 19.29
CA ALA A 344 -19.08 2.85 18.88
C ALA A 344 -19.65 2.58 17.48
N GLU A 345 -20.77 3.23 17.10
CA GLU A 345 -21.39 3.07 15.77
C GLU A 345 -20.50 3.57 14.62
N THR A 346 -19.48 4.37 14.89
CA THR A 346 -18.55 4.83 13.85
C THR A 346 -17.51 3.79 13.46
N ALA A 347 -17.40 2.68 14.19
CA ALA A 347 -16.41 1.63 13.96
C ALA A 347 -16.50 0.98 12.57
N LEU A 348 -17.68 0.97 11.95
CA LEU A 348 -17.91 0.37 10.64
C LEU A 348 -17.83 1.38 9.47
N LYS A 349 -17.60 2.67 9.76
CA LYS A 349 -17.47 3.70 8.72
C LYS A 349 -16.11 3.62 8.01
N TYR A 350 -16.11 4.05 6.75
CA TYR A 350 -14.92 4.23 5.93
C TYR A 350 -14.16 2.94 5.59
N VAL A 351 -14.83 1.79 5.66
CA VAL A 351 -14.32 0.54 5.12
C VAL A 351 -14.23 0.62 3.59
N LEU A 352 -15.25 1.23 2.96
CA LEU A 352 -15.32 1.54 1.53
C LEU A 352 -15.67 3.03 1.33
N ASP A 353 -15.61 3.50 0.09
CA ASP A 353 -16.03 4.86 -0.28
C ASP A 353 -17.51 5.09 -0.01
N GLU A 354 -17.84 5.99 0.90
CA GLU A 354 -19.20 6.38 1.28
C GLU A 354 -19.71 7.63 0.52
N SER A 355 -18.96 8.13 -0.47
CA SER A 355 -19.37 9.33 -1.25
C SER A 355 -20.58 9.12 -2.16
N GLY A 356 -21.03 7.88 -2.29
CA GLY A 356 -22.08 7.48 -3.23
C GLY A 356 -21.63 7.54 -4.70
N LYS A 357 -20.34 7.60 -4.97
CA LYS A 357 -19.79 7.65 -6.34
C LYS A 357 -20.17 6.40 -7.12
N ARG A 358 -20.12 5.22 -6.49
CA ARG A 358 -20.51 3.95 -7.09
C ARG A 358 -21.96 3.98 -7.56
N ASP A 359 -22.88 4.53 -6.76
CA ASP A 359 -24.32 4.57 -7.05
C ASP A 359 -24.68 5.62 -8.11
N LYS A 360 -23.79 6.59 -8.34
CA LYS A 360 -23.96 7.64 -9.36
C LYS A 360 -23.48 7.23 -10.75
N LEU A 361 -22.81 6.07 -10.88
CA LEU A 361 -22.43 5.56 -12.19
C LEU A 361 -23.65 5.09 -12.94
N LYS A 362 -23.73 5.44 -14.23
CA LYS A 362 -24.80 4.95 -15.11
C LYS A 362 -24.40 3.56 -15.63
N TYR A 363 -25.17 2.58 -15.21
CA TYR A 363 -24.99 1.20 -15.65
C TYR A 363 -25.96 0.91 -16.81
N GLU A 364 -25.45 0.31 -17.87
CA GLU A 364 -26.24 0.03 -19.08
C GLU A 364 -26.40 -1.48 -19.30
N VAL A 365 -27.57 -1.87 -19.82
CA VAL A 365 -27.78 -3.25 -20.23
C VAL A 365 -27.12 -3.47 -21.58
N MET A 366 -26.44 -4.61 -21.75
CA MET A 366 -25.78 -4.95 -23.01
C MET A 366 -26.79 -5.11 -24.14
N THR A 367 -26.62 -4.38 -25.24
CA THR A 367 -27.52 -4.44 -26.41
C THR A 367 -27.28 -5.64 -27.33
N GLY A 368 -26.12 -6.30 -27.22
CA GLY A 368 -25.80 -7.49 -28.01
C GLY A 368 -25.43 -7.25 -29.49
N GLU A 369 -25.22 -6.00 -29.90
CA GLU A 369 -25.03 -5.60 -31.31
C GLU A 369 -23.57 -5.57 -31.78
N GLY A 370 -22.59 -5.61 -30.85
CA GLY A 370 -21.17 -5.55 -31.19
C GLY A 370 -20.64 -6.82 -31.85
N LYS A 371 -19.47 -6.72 -32.50
CA LYS A 371 -18.77 -7.92 -32.98
C LYS A 371 -18.24 -8.74 -31.80
N PRO A 372 -18.28 -10.08 -31.88
CA PRO A 372 -17.70 -10.91 -30.82
C PRO A 372 -16.20 -10.66 -30.66
N VAL A 373 -15.73 -10.50 -29.42
CA VAL A 373 -14.31 -10.31 -29.06
C VAL A 373 -13.91 -11.30 -27.98
N VAL A 374 -12.67 -11.75 -28.00
CA VAL A 374 -12.11 -12.59 -26.94
C VAL A 374 -11.82 -11.75 -25.68
N MET A 375 -11.74 -12.41 -24.51
CA MET A 375 -11.64 -11.71 -23.23
C MET A 375 -10.40 -10.82 -23.14
N VAL A 376 -9.23 -11.26 -23.60
CA VAL A 376 -8.00 -10.47 -23.56
C VAL A 376 -8.09 -9.18 -24.40
N ASP A 377 -8.76 -9.22 -25.54
CA ASP A 377 -8.96 -8.04 -26.39
C ASP A 377 -9.98 -7.09 -25.75
N ALA A 378 -11.05 -7.61 -25.12
CA ALA A 378 -12.02 -6.81 -24.38
C ALA A 378 -11.38 -6.06 -23.19
N ILE A 379 -10.45 -6.71 -22.48
CA ILE A 379 -9.64 -6.09 -21.43
C ILE A 379 -8.75 -4.97 -22.00
N ASN A 380 -8.06 -5.24 -23.11
CA ASN A 380 -7.24 -4.23 -23.79
C ASN A 380 -8.08 -3.01 -24.23
N HIS A 381 -9.24 -3.27 -24.82
CA HIS A 381 -10.15 -2.18 -25.23
C HIS A 381 -10.69 -1.39 -24.04
N ALA A 382 -11.02 -2.05 -22.92
CA ALA A 382 -11.44 -1.37 -21.70
C ALA A 382 -10.35 -0.44 -21.16
N LEU A 383 -9.09 -0.90 -21.10
CA LEU A 383 -7.94 -0.09 -20.70
C LEU A 383 -7.76 1.12 -21.60
N ARG A 384 -7.80 0.91 -22.91
CA ARG A 384 -7.68 1.97 -23.92
C ARG A 384 -8.74 3.04 -23.76
N GLU A 385 -10.01 2.66 -23.73
CA GLU A 385 -11.15 3.57 -23.60
C GLU A 385 -11.07 4.37 -22.28
N GLU A 386 -10.72 3.74 -21.16
CA GLU A 386 -10.60 4.43 -19.89
C GLU A 386 -9.37 5.33 -19.80
N MET A 387 -8.24 4.95 -20.43
CA MET A 387 -7.06 5.80 -20.54
C MET A 387 -7.28 7.01 -21.45
N GLU A 388 -8.08 6.88 -22.50
CA GLU A 388 -8.51 8.03 -23.33
C GLU A 388 -9.40 8.99 -22.54
N ARG A 389 -10.30 8.44 -21.72
CA ARG A 389 -11.22 9.20 -20.88
C ARG A 389 -10.54 9.91 -19.71
N ASN A 390 -9.50 9.32 -19.13
CA ASN A 390 -8.87 9.78 -17.88
C ASN A 390 -7.34 9.72 -17.98
N ASP A 391 -6.70 10.86 -18.03
CA ASP A 391 -5.24 11.02 -18.11
C ASP A 391 -4.49 10.60 -16.83
N LYS A 392 -5.22 10.42 -15.71
CA LYS A 392 -4.66 9.94 -14.44
C LYS A 392 -4.48 8.43 -14.36
N ILE A 393 -4.94 7.66 -15.35
CA ILE A 393 -4.76 6.20 -15.38
C ILE A 393 -3.36 5.87 -15.91
N TYR A 394 -2.65 5.07 -15.12
CA TYR A 394 -1.30 4.56 -15.41
C TYR A 394 -1.29 3.03 -15.35
N VAL A 395 -0.83 2.39 -16.41
CA VAL A 395 -0.69 0.92 -16.49
C VAL A 395 0.78 0.58 -16.36
N PHE A 396 1.14 -0.29 -15.42
CA PHE A 396 2.53 -0.69 -15.24
C PHE A 396 2.63 -2.08 -14.60
N GLY A 397 3.81 -2.66 -14.67
CA GLY A 397 4.09 -4.00 -14.21
C GLY A 397 5.25 -4.57 -15.00
N GLU A 398 5.44 -5.88 -14.94
CA GLU A 398 6.48 -6.56 -15.70
C GLU A 398 6.00 -6.83 -17.12
N ASP A 399 6.85 -6.55 -18.11
CA ASP A 399 6.60 -6.84 -19.54
C ASP A 399 5.39 -6.12 -20.17
N VAL A 400 4.82 -5.09 -19.57
CA VAL A 400 3.59 -4.43 -20.05
C VAL A 400 3.80 -3.51 -21.25
N GLU A 401 5.04 -3.05 -21.51
CA GLU A 401 5.35 -2.22 -22.67
C GLU A 401 5.25 -3.00 -23.99
N ASP A 402 5.04 -2.26 -25.08
CA ASP A 402 5.05 -2.84 -26.43
C ASP A 402 6.42 -3.42 -26.81
N GLY A 403 6.39 -4.44 -27.64
CA GLY A 403 7.40 -5.43 -27.85
C GLY A 403 6.92 -6.74 -27.27
N LYS A 404 6.35 -6.75 -26.06
CA LYS A 404 5.62 -7.88 -25.50
C LYS A 404 4.13 -7.56 -25.27
N GLY A 405 3.81 -6.44 -24.61
CA GLY A 405 2.42 -6.01 -24.36
C GLY A 405 1.71 -6.86 -23.31
N GLY A 406 2.43 -7.24 -22.24
CA GLY A 406 2.00 -8.18 -21.22
C GLY A 406 2.26 -9.64 -21.60
N VAL A 407 2.33 -10.54 -20.62
CA VAL A 407 2.58 -11.98 -20.85
C VAL A 407 1.52 -12.59 -21.77
N PHE A 408 0.27 -12.16 -21.63
CA PHE A 408 -0.87 -12.63 -22.41
C PHE A 408 -1.36 -11.61 -23.45
N THR A 409 -0.60 -10.55 -23.70
CA THR A 409 -0.87 -9.48 -24.66
C THR A 409 -2.04 -8.53 -24.28
N ALA A 410 -2.44 -8.50 -23.01
CA ALA A 410 -3.55 -7.66 -22.55
C ALA A 410 -3.25 -6.15 -22.65
N THR A 411 -1.98 -5.74 -22.66
CA THR A 411 -1.55 -4.34 -22.77
C THR A 411 -0.96 -3.96 -24.11
N LYS A 412 -1.05 -4.86 -25.11
CA LYS A 412 -0.49 -4.66 -26.46
C LYS A 412 -1.02 -3.38 -27.11
N GLY A 413 -0.11 -2.55 -27.64
CA GLY A 413 -0.42 -1.30 -28.33
C GLY A 413 -0.61 -0.10 -27.39
N LEU A 414 -0.76 -0.32 -26.08
CA LEU A 414 -1.04 0.78 -25.15
C LEU A 414 0.15 1.70 -24.96
N SER A 415 1.38 1.19 -24.82
CA SER A 415 2.56 2.07 -24.66
C SER A 415 2.91 2.82 -25.95
N THR A 416 2.58 2.26 -27.10
CA THR A 416 2.67 2.96 -28.40
C THR A 416 1.68 4.11 -28.50
N GLN A 417 0.45 3.91 -28.02
CA GLN A 417 -0.63 4.91 -28.09
C GLN A 417 -0.49 6.01 -27.02
N PHE A 418 -0.23 5.63 -25.77
CA PHE A 418 -0.25 6.55 -24.62
C PHE A 418 1.15 6.99 -24.14
N GLY A 419 2.20 6.44 -24.75
CA GLY A 419 3.59 6.70 -24.33
C GLY A 419 4.02 5.87 -23.13
N LYS A 420 5.34 5.65 -23.03
CA LYS A 420 5.97 4.93 -21.91
C LYS A 420 5.89 5.67 -20.58
N GLU A 421 5.50 6.94 -20.60
CA GLU A 421 5.24 7.69 -19.38
C GLU A 421 3.96 7.23 -18.68
N ARG A 422 2.96 6.72 -19.44
CA ARG A 422 1.70 6.22 -18.90
C ARG A 422 1.57 4.68 -18.89
N VAL A 423 2.32 4.00 -19.76
CA VAL A 423 2.38 2.53 -19.82
C VAL A 423 3.83 2.11 -19.78
N PHE A 424 4.32 1.58 -18.65
CA PHE A 424 5.76 1.36 -18.42
C PHE A 424 6.06 0.07 -17.65
N ASN A 425 7.24 -0.48 -17.94
CA ASN A 425 7.75 -1.63 -17.22
C ASN A 425 8.29 -1.24 -15.83
N SER A 426 7.94 -2.04 -14.82
CA SER A 426 8.52 -2.00 -13.48
C SER A 426 9.80 -2.85 -13.38
N PRO A 427 10.61 -2.69 -12.33
CA PRO A 427 11.51 -3.76 -11.90
C PRO A 427 10.73 -5.04 -11.59
N LEU A 428 11.41 -6.20 -11.70
CA LEU A 428 10.86 -7.50 -11.28
C LEU A 428 10.89 -7.56 -9.75
N ALA A 429 9.83 -7.04 -9.13
CA ALA A 429 9.69 -6.94 -7.67
C ALA A 429 8.24 -6.57 -7.33
N GLU A 430 7.41 -7.56 -6.99
CA GLU A 430 5.96 -7.35 -6.80
C GLU A 430 5.65 -6.50 -5.56
N ALA A 431 6.50 -6.53 -4.53
CA ALA A 431 6.38 -5.60 -3.40
C ALA A 431 6.54 -4.14 -3.87
N SER A 432 7.51 -3.88 -4.76
CA SER A 432 7.70 -2.56 -5.38
C SER A 432 6.49 -2.14 -6.22
N ILE A 433 5.95 -3.07 -7.03
CA ILE A 433 4.77 -2.77 -7.87
C ILE A 433 3.61 -2.33 -6.98
N MET A 434 3.34 -3.05 -5.89
CA MET A 434 2.22 -2.73 -4.99
C MET A 434 2.48 -1.49 -4.13
N GLY A 435 3.69 -1.30 -3.60
CA GLY A 435 4.04 -0.12 -2.81
C GLY A 435 4.04 1.18 -3.65
N VAL A 436 4.53 1.11 -4.89
CA VAL A 436 4.45 2.21 -5.85
C VAL A 436 2.98 2.50 -6.22
N THR A 437 2.17 1.46 -6.38
CA THR A 437 0.71 1.60 -6.57
C THR A 437 0.07 2.40 -5.44
N PHE A 438 0.39 2.08 -4.20
CA PHE A 438 -0.08 2.85 -3.04
C PHE A 438 0.28 4.34 -3.16
N GLY A 439 1.57 4.64 -3.34
CA GLY A 439 2.06 6.01 -3.41
C GLY A 439 1.44 6.81 -4.55
N MET A 440 1.28 6.20 -5.73
CA MET A 440 0.61 6.82 -6.88
C MET A 440 -0.87 7.11 -6.58
N GLY A 441 -1.57 6.15 -5.94
CA GLY A 441 -2.98 6.30 -5.58
C GLY A 441 -3.21 7.43 -4.58
N VAL A 442 -2.45 7.45 -3.48
CA VAL A 442 -2.50 8.51 -2.46
C VAL A 442 -2.20 9.89 -3.04
N ALA A 443 -1.29 9.97 -4.01
CA ALA A 443 -0.95 11.20 -4.71
C ALA A 443 -1.99 11.62 -5.77
N GLY A 444 -3.13 10.92 -5.88
CA GLY A 444 -4.28 11.29 -6.71
C GLY A 444 -4.22 10.83 -8.16
N LEU A 445 -3.37 9.84 -8.47
CA LEU A 445 -3.41 9.10 -9.73
C LEU A 445 -4.31 7.86 -9.61
N LYS A 446 -4.55 7.19 -10.73
CA LYS A 446 -5.32 5.93 -10.82
C LYS A 446 -4.40 4.83 -11.36
N PRO A 447 -3.55 4.23 -10.51
CA PRO A 447 -2.69 3.13 -10.93
C PRO A 447 -3.48 1.87 -11.26
N CYS A 448 -3.08 1.21 -12.34
CA CYS A 448 -3.61 -0.07 -12.80
C CYS A 448 -2.42 -1.03 -13.03
N PRO A 449 -1.80 -1.53 -11.95
CA PRO A 449 -0.70 -2.48 -12.09
C PRO A 449 -1.17 -3.84 -12.59
N GLU A 450 -0.26 -4.55 -13.28
CA GLU A 450 -0.41 -5.95 -13.68
C GLU A 450 0.57 -6.82 -12.89
N ILE A 451 0.06 -7.86 -12.26
CA ILE A 451 0.84 -8.99 -11.74
C ILE A 451 0.65 -10.15 -12.69
N GLN A 452 1.74 -10.70 -13.22
CA GLN A 452 1.71 -11.66 -14.33
C GLN A 452 0.95 -12.94 -14.01
N PHE A 453 1.05 -13.43 -12.77
CA PHE A 453 0.38 -14.65 -12.29
C PHE A 453 -0.05 -14.49 -10.84
N GLY A 454 -1.19 -15.07 -10.47
CA GLY A 454 -1.69 -15.08 -9.09
C GLY A 454 -0.66 -15.63 -8.10
N ASP A 455 0.10 -16.61 -8.52
CA ASP A 455 1.16 -17.24 -7.73
C ASP A 455 2.33 -16.30 -7.38
N TYR A 456 2.49 -15.18 -8.09
CA TYR A 456 3.58 -14.21 -7.89
C TYR A 456 3.20 -13.02 -7.01
N ILE A 457 1.94 -12.89 -6.62
CA ILE A 457 1.45 -11.71 -5.87
C ILE A 457 1.96 -11.64 -4.42
N TRP A 458 2.47 -12.74 -3.89
CA TRP A 458 2.77 -12.89 -2.45
C TRP A 458 3.78 -11.88 -1.89
N PRO A 459 4.88 -11.49 -2.58
CA PRO A 459 5.76 -10.44 -2.08
C PRO A 459 5.05 -9.08 -1.91
N GLY A 460 4.02 -8.81 -2.74
CA GLY A 460 3.19 -7.60 -2.66
C GLY A 460 2.03 -7.67 -1.67
N PHE A 461 1.79 -8.82 -1.02
CA PHE A 461 0.62 -9.06 -0.18
C PHE A 461 0.49 -8.06 0.98
N MET A 462 1.60 -7.75 1.66
CA MET A 462 1.60 -6.80 2.77
C MET A 462 1.22 -5.39 2.31
N GLN A 463 1.72 -4.94 1.16
CA GLN A 463 1.33 -3.65 0.57
C GLN A 463 -0.15 -3.60 0.17
N ILE A 464 -0.73 -4.73 -0.25
CA ILE A 464 -2.16 -4.79 -0.57
C ILE A 464 -2.97 -4.79 0.73
N ARG A 465 -2.71 -5.75 1.62
CA ARG A 465 -3.52 -5.99 2.81
C ARG A 465 -3.39 -4.89 3.86
N ASP A 466 -2.16 -4.54 4.24
CA ASP A 466 -1.92 -3.63 5.35
C ASP A 466 -1.97 -2.16 4.93
N GLU A 467 -1.76 -1.88 3.64
CA GLU A 467 -1.58 -0.53 3.17
C GLU A 467 -2.74 -0.06 2.26
N LEU A 468 -2.85 -0.62 1.06
CA LEU A 468 -3.86 -0.19 0.07
C LEU A 468 -5.29 -0.30 0.61
N VAL A 469 -5.63 -1.48 1.14
CA VAL A 469 -7.01 -1.79 1.56
C VAL A 469 -7.40 -1.02 2.82
N MET A 470 -6.47 -0.86 3.76
CA MET A 470 -6.76 -0.24 5.05
C MET A 470 -6.65 1.29 5.05
N MET A 471 -6.10 1.92 4.02
CA MET A 471 -5.77 3.34 4.04
C MET A 471 -6.97 4.24 4.38
N ARG A 472 -8.10 4.03 3.73
CA ARG A 472 -9.30 4.82 3.98
C ARG A 472 -9.77 4.68 5.43
N TYR A 473 -9.88 3.46 5.93
CA TYR A 473 -10.33 3.17 7.29
C TYR A 473 -9.36 3.76 8.33
N ARG A 474 -8.08 3.42 8.26
CA ARG A 474 -7.08 3.81 9.27
C ARG A 474 -6.81 5.32 9.32
N SER A 475 -7.01 6.02 8.19
CA SER A 475 -6.87 7.48 8.11
C SER A 475 -8.16 8.24 8.38
N ASN A 476 -9.22 7.59 8.89
CA ASN A 476 -10.53 8.22 9.08
C ASN A 476 -11.02 8.96 7.81
N ASN A 477 -10.85 8.33 6.63
CA ASN A 477 -11.21 8.86 5.31
C ASN A 477 -10.39 10.10 4.84
N LEU A 478 -9.25 10.40 5.45
CA LEU A 478 -8.36 11.49 4.99
C LEU A 478 -7.70 11.19 3.65
N PHE A 479 -7.38 9.92 3.43
CA PHE A 479 -6.69 9.45 2.23
C PHE A 479 -7.42 8.27 1.60
N GLU A 480 -7.30 8.15 0.29
CA GLU A 480 -7.80 7.03 -0.50
C GLU A 480 -6.68 6.47 -1.39
N THR A 481 -6.84 5.22 -1.80
CA THR A 481 -5.88 4.49 -2.64
C THR A 481 -6.59 3.85 -3.82
N PRO A 482 -7.10 4.66 -4.76
CA PRO A 482 -7.87 4.17 -5.90
C PRO A 482 -6.97 3.40 -6.88
N ALA A 483 -6.88 2.09 -6.74
CA ALA A 483 -6.06 1.23 -7.58
C ALA A 483 -6.88 0.11 -8.21
N VAL A 484 -6.46 -0.41 -9.37
CA VAL A 484 -7.03 -1.61 -9.98
C VAL A 484 -5.89 -2.60 -10.24
N ILE A 485 -5.75 -3.60 -9.38
CA ILE A 485 -4.71 -4.61 -9.44
C ILE A 485 -5.20 -5.72 -10.36
N ARG A 486 -4.64 -5.83 -11.56
CA ARG A 486 -4.95 -6.88 -12.53
C ARG A 486 -4.05 -8.07 -12.30
N VAL A 487 -4.64 -9.26 -12.23
CA VAL A 487 -3.90 -10.50 -11.93
C VAL A 487 -4.43 -11.64 -12.78
N ALA A 488 -3.56 -12.31 -13.52
CA ALA A 488 -3.89 -13.52 -14.26
C ALA A 488 -3.88 -14.73 -13.32
N VAL A 489 -5.01 -15.44 -13.23
CA VAL A 489 -5.23 -16.58 -12.32
C VAL A 489 -5.76 -17.82 -13.04
N GLY A 490 -5.90 -18.93 -12.33
CA GLY A 490 -6.59 -20.15 -12.77
C GLY A 490 -5.73 -21.15 -13.52
N GLY A 491 -6.20 -22.38 -13.55
CA GLY A 491 -5.61 -23.54 -14.22
C GLY A 491 -6.08 -23.73 -15.67
N TYR A 492 -6.15 -25.00 -16.10
CA TYR A 492 -6.51 -25.47 -17.45
C TYR A 492 -5.56 -25.00 -18.57
N ILE A 493 -4.35 -24.60 -18.19
CA ILE A 493 -3.30 -24.15 -19.12
C ILE A 493 -2.02 -24.97 -19.00
N HIS A 494 -2.01 -25.97 -18.14
CA HIS A 494 -0.83 -26.79 -17.82
C HIS A 494 0.36 -25.94 -17.31
N GLY A 495 0.08 -24.92 -16.48
CA GLY A 495 1.09 -24.04 -15.92
C GLY A 495 1.81 -24.62 -14.70
N GLY A 496 1.25 -25.66 -14.07
CA GLY A 496 1.82 -26.31 -12.90
C GLY A 496 1.75 -25.48 -11.63
N LEU A 497 2.62 -25.76 -10.67
CA LEU A 497 2.53 -25.29 -9.28
C LEU A 497 2.53 -23.76 -9.11
N TYR A 498 3.20 -23.04 -9.99
CA TYR A 498 3.45 -21.59 -9.83
C TYR A 498 2.82 -20.71 -10.92
N HIS A 499 1.90 -21.28 -11.72
CA HIS A 499 1.24 -20.53 -12.80
C HIS A 499 -0.24 -20.90 -12.97
N SER A 500 -0.82 -21.65 -12.04
CA SER A 500 -2.17 -22.20 -12.22
C SER A 500 -3.11 -21.98 -11.06
N GLN A 501 -2.64 -21.40 -9.94
CA GLN A 501 -3.45 -21.29 -8.73
C GLN A 501 -4.50 -20.18 -8.83
N ASN A 502 -5.57 -20.33 -8.07
CA ASN A 502 -6.52 -19.29 -7.73
C ASN A 502 -6.14 -18.66 -6.37
N ILE A 503 -6.57 -17.42 -6.14
CA ILE A 503 -6.13 -16.64 -4.98
C ILE A 503 -7.29 -15.93 -4.28
N GLU A 504 -8.49 -16.00 -4.82
CA GLU A 504 -9.66 -15.27 -4.32
C GLU A 504 -9.98 -15.59 -2.85
N GLY A 505 -9.73 -16.83 -2.40
CA GLY A 505 -9.94 -17.24 -1.03
C GLY A 505 -9.11 -16.41 -0.04
N PHE A 506 -7.83 -16.13 -0.35
CA PHE A 506 -6.96 -15.30 0.49
C PHE A 506 -7.38 -13.84 0.52
N PHE A 507 -7.78 -13.28 -0.63
CA PHE A 507 -8.09 -11.86 -0.76
C PHE A 507 -9.52 -11.51 -0.33
N SER A 508 -10.44 -12.47 -0.37
CA SER A 508 -11.80 -12.27 0.13
C SER A 508 -11.88 -11.98 1.63
N HIS A 509 -10.81 -12.30 2.38
CA HIS A 509 -10.66 -12.02 3.82
C HIS A 509 -10.16 -10.59 4.13
N MET A 510 -10.23 -9.66 3.17
CA MET A 510 -9.74 -8.28 3.31
C MET A 510 -10.89 -7.27 3.23
N PRO A 511 -11.47 -6.84 4.36
CA PRO A 511 -12.48 -5.78 4.37
C PRO A 511 -11.93 -4.50 3.74
N GLY A 512 -12.66 -3.94 2.76
CA GLY A 512 -12.23 -2.74 2.01
C GLY A 512 -11.65 -3.04 0.62
N LEU A 513 -11.44 -4.30 0.26
CA LEU A 513 -11.04 -4.72 -1.09
C LEU A 513 -12.27 -5.13 -1.91
N LEU A 514 -12.45 -4.53 -3.08
CA LEU A 514 -13.40 -5.00 -4.08
C LEU A 514 -12.74 -6.07 -4.95
N ILE A 515 -13.47 -7.14 -5.30
CA ILE A 515 -12.91 -8.25 -6.09
C ILE A 515 -13.87 -8.62 -7.22
N ALA A 516 -13.39 -8.51 -8.47
CA ALA A 516 -14.10 -8.95 -9.66
C ALA A 516 -13.45 -10.20 -10.24
N TYR A 517 -14.28 -11.15 -10.73
CA TYR A 517 -13.83 -12.35 -11.40
C TYR A 517 -14.76 -12.70 -12.57
N PRO A 518 -14.66 -11.98 -13.70
CA PRO A 518 -15.52 -12.19 -14.86
C PRO A 518 -15.33 -13.54 -15.53
N SER A 519 -16.41 -14.09 -16.09
CA SER A 519 -16.40 -15.35 -16.85
C SER A 519 -16.38 -15.16 -18.36
N ASN A 520 -16.63 -13.96 -18.88
CA ASN A 520 -16.72 -13.68 -20.30
C ASN A 520 -16.22 -12.28 -20.68
N SER A 521 -16.02 -12.06 -21.98
CA SER A 521 -15.42 -10.82 -22.51
C SER A 521 -16.22 -9.55 -22.25
N ALA A 522 -17.55 -9.60 -22.30
CA ALA A 522 -18.39 -8.42 -22.05
C ALA A 522 -18.37 -8.02 -20.57
N ASP A 523 -18.49 -8.99 -19.67
CA ASP A 523 -18.41 -8.76 -18.22
C ASP A 523 -17.01 -8.26 -17.83
N ALA A 524 -15.94 -8.81 -18.43
CA ALA A 524 -14.58 -8.35 -18.21
C ALA A 524 -14.41 -6.86 -18.58
N LYS A 525 -14.92 -6.44 -19.76
CA LYS A 525 -14.90 -5.05 -20.20
C LYS A 525 -15.68 -4.15 -19.24
N GLY A 526 -16.92 -4.50 -18.94
CA GLY A 526 -17.82 -3.67 -18.13
C GLY A 526 -17.32 -3.51 -16.68
N LEU A 527 -16.87 -4.60 -16.04
CA LEU A 527 -16.36 -4.58 -14.67
C LEU A 527 -15.01 -3.85 -14.55
N LEU A 528 -14.10 -4.04 -15.51
CA LEU A 528 -12.80 -3.35 -15.50
C LEU A 528 -12.97 -1.83 -15.64
N LYS A 529 -13.85 -1.38 -16.54
CA LYS A 529 -14.18 0.03 -16.70
C LYS A 529 -14.82 0.61 -15.43
N THR A 530 -15.73 -0.12 -14.81
CA THR A 530 -16.28 0.28 -13.51
C THR A 530 -15.19 0.40 -12.45
N ALA A 531 -14.32 -0.60 -12.30
CA ALA A 531 -13.20 -0.59 -11.36
C ALA A 531 -12.31 0.64 -11.53
N LEU A 532 -11.98 1.01 -12.77
CA LEU A 532 -11.17 2.18 -13.08
C LEU A 532 -11.86 3.51 -12.74
N ARG A 533 -13.17 3.52 -12.51
CA ARG A 533 -13.95 4.70 -12.11
C ARG A 533 -14.24 4.79 -10.61
N LEU A 534 -14.02 3.71 -9.84
CA LEU A 534 -14.23 3.68 -8.38
C LEU A 534 -13.05 4.31 -7.61
N ASN A 535 -13.28 4.67 -6.34
CA ASN A 535 -12.27 5.24 -5.44
C ASN A 535 -11.66 4.21 -4.48
N ASP A 536 -12.20 3.01 -4.43
CA ASP A 536 -11.67 1.92 -3.61
C ASP A 536 -10.66 1.07 -4.38
N PRO A 537 -9.76 0.36 -3.70
CA PRO A 537 -8.89 -0.62 -4.32
C PRO A 537 -9.69 -1.81 -4.86
N VAL A 538 -9.35 -2.26 -6.05
CA VAL A 538 -9.99 -3.39 -6.73
C VAL A 538 -8.94 -4.43 -7.10
N LEU A 539 -9.18 -5.69 -6.75
CA LEU A 539 -8.49 -6.83 -7.30
C LEU A 539 -9.31 -7.38 -8.48
N PHE A 540 -8.75 -7.31 -9.67
CA PHE A 540 -9.40 -7.76 -10.90
C PHE A 540 -8.75 -9.06 -11.38
N LEU A 541 -9.43 -10.18 -11.12
CA LEU A 541 -8.95 -11.52 -11.44
C LEU A 541 -9.30 -11.88 -12.87
N GLU A 542 -8.31 -12.25 -13.64
CA GLU A 542 -8.40 -12.57 -15.08
C GLU A 542 -8.07 -14.04 -15.28
N HIS A 543 -9.09 -14.88 -15.50
CA HIS A 543 -8.83 -16.30 -15.74
C HIS A 543 -8.14 -16.51 -17.07
N LYS A 544 -6.83 -16.80 -17.05
CA LYS A 544 -5.99 -16.89 -18.26
C LYS A 544 -6.39 -18.02 -19.22
N GLY A 545 -6.98 -19.10 -18.69
CA GLY A 545 -7.59 -20.15 -19.53
C GLY A 545 -8.76 -19.65 -20.39
N LEU A 546 -9.42 -18.54 -20.01
CA LEU A 546 -10.53 -17.96 -20.78
C LEU A 546 -10.11 -16.91 -21.80
N TYR A 547 -8.89 -16.38 -21.75
CA TYR A 547 -8.47 -15.23 -22.54
C TYR A 547 -8.79 -15.32 -24.03
N ARG A 548 -8.67 -16.51 -24.64
CA ARG A 548 -8.86 -16.72 -26.07
C ARG A 548 -9.91 -17.77 -26.42
N GLN A 549 -10.71 -18.19 -25.44
CA GLN A 549 -11.73 -19.23 -25.67
C GLN A 549 -12.96 -18.67 -26.37
N SER A 550 -13.39 -19.34 -27.44
CA SER A 550 -14.57 -18.92 -28.22
C SER A 550 -15.87 -18.97 -27.39
N TYR A 551 -15.99 -19.91 -26.48
CA TYR A 551 -17.18 -20.03 -25.60
C TYR A 551 -17.29 -18.92 -24.54
N ALA A 552 -16.18 -18.24 -24.22
CA ALA A 552 -16.14 -17.07 -23.33
C ALA A 552 -16.28 -15.74 -24.11
N THR A 553 -16.40 -15.80 -25.42
CA THR A 553 -16.56 -14.64 -26.31
C THR A 553 -18.00 -14.15 -26.27
N LYS A 554 -18.19 -12.85 -26.19
CA LYS A 554 -19.48 -12.16 -26.28
C LYS A 554 -19.40 -11.02 -27.30
N PRO A 555 -20.55 -10.55 -27.82
CA PRO A 555 -20.59 -9.28 -28.54
C PRO A 555 -19.95 -8.19 -27.72
N GLU A 556 -19.08 -7.39 -28.33
CA GLU A 556 -18.38 -6.32 -27.60
C GLU A 556 -19.37 -5.18 -27.28
N PRO A 557 -19.56 -4.82 -26.00
CA PRO A 557 -20.35 -3.66 -25.64
C PRO A 557 -19.64 -2.36 -26.01
N ASP A 558 -20.40 -1.29 -26.20
CA ASP A 558 -19.86 0.03 -26.53
C ASP A 558 -19.03 0.66 -25.41
N SER A 559 -18.47 1.84 -25.71
CA SER A 559 -17.56 2.54 -24.78
C SER A 559 -18.23 3.13 -23.54
N ASN A 560 -19.56 3.14 -23.45
CA ASN A 560 -20.29 3.63 -22.27
C ASN A 560 -20.67 2.49 -21.31
N TYR A 561 -20.62 1.25 -21.78
CA TYR A 561 -21.01 0.09 -21.02
C TYR A 561 -20.22 -0.08 -19.72
N LEU A 562 -20.97 -0.17 -18.61
CA LEU A 562 -20.45 -0.41 -17.26
C LEU A 562 -21.28 -1.52 -16.60
N LEU A 563 -20.64 -2.34 -15.79
CA LEU A 563 -21.30 -3.33 -14.94
C LEU A 563 -21.13 -2.99 -13.46
N PRO A 564 -22.22 -3.04 -12.67
CA PRO A 564 -22.11 -2.82 -11.23
C PRO A 564 -21.43 -3.99 -10.51
N PHE A 565 -20.63 -3.67 -9.52
CA PHE A 565 -20.15 -4.63 -8.53
C PHE A 565 -21.32 -5.04 -7.62
N GLY A 566 -21.33 -6.31 -7.19
CA GLY A 566 -22.39 -6.85 -6.33
C GLY A 566 -23.69 -7.15 -7.08
N LYS A 567 -23.60 -7.43 -8.41
CA LYS A 567 -24.72 -7.90 -9.23
C LYS A 567 -24.34 -9.15 -10.02
N ALA A 568 -24.94 -10.26 -9.63
CA ALA A 568 -24.82 -11.54 -10.29
C ALA A 568 -25.63 -11.58 -11.60
N ASN A 569 -25.37 -12.60 -12.41
CA ASN A 569 -26.10 -12.89 -13.64
C ASN A 569 -26.68 -14.31 -13.58
N VAL A 570 -27.98 -14.43 -13.83
CA VAL A 570 -28.61 -15.72 -14.07
C VAL A 570 -28.29 -16.12 -15.53
N VAL A 571 -27.36 -17.04 -15.69
CA VAL A 571 -26.87 -17.49 -17.02
C VAL A 571 -27.81 -18.49 -17.64
N THR A 572 -28.39 -19.35 -16.81
CA THR A 572 -29.40 -20.33 -17.19
C THR A 572 -30.51 -20.31 -16.15
N ASP A 573 -31.76 -20.14 -16.56
CA ASP A 573 -32.92 -20.21 -15.67
C ASP A 573 -33.29 -21.66 -15.37
N GLY A 574 -33.79 -21.94 -14.16
CA GLY A 574 -34.17 -23.28 -13.75
C GLY A 574 -34.91 -23.33 -12.43
N ASN A 575 -35.56 -24.50 -12.13
CA ASN A 575 -36.44 -24.64 -10.99
C ASN A 575 -36.08 -25.80 -10.03
N ASP A 576 -35.15 -26.68 -10.40
CA ASP A 576 -34.87 -27.91 -9.62
C ASP A 576 -33.62 -27.81 -8.76
N LEU A 577 -32.67 -26.95 -9.13
CA LEU A 577 -31.35 -26.82 -8.45
C LEU A 577 -30.72 -25.47 -8.78
N THR A 578 -30.22 -24.76 -7.78
CA THR A 578 -29.40 -23.58 -7.93
C THR A 578 -27.91 -23.97 -7.93
N VAL A 579 -27.20 -23.57 -8.97
CA VAL A 579 -25.74 -23.61 -9.05
C VAL A 579 -25.18 -22.20 -8.96
N VAL A 580 -24.35 -21.94 -7.95
CA VAL A 580 -23.62 -20.68 -7.79
C VAL A 580 -22.18 -20.88 -8.20
N THR A 581 -21.67 -20.07 -9.12
CA THR A 581 -20.32 -20.25 -9.66
C THR A 581 -19.72 -18.95 -10.19
N TYR A 582 -18.45 -18.98 -10.63
CA TYR A 582 -17.73 -17.82 -11.18
C TYR A 582 -16.51 -18.26 -12.04
N GLY A 583 -15.93 -17.31 -12.76
CA GLY A 583 -14.74 -17.52 -13.57
C GLY A 583 -14.92 -18.63 -14.61
N ALA A 584 -13.92 -19.51 -14.76
CA ALA A 584 -13.99 -20.60 -15.72
C ALA A 584 -15.10 -21.63 -15.41
N MET A 585 -15.44 -21.78 -14.14
CA MET A 585 -16.45 -22.76 -13.72
C MET A 585 -17.84 -22.45 -14.23
N VAL A 586 -18.15 -21.22 -14.61
CA VAL A 586 -19.41 -20.88 -15.30
C VAL A 586 -19.57 -21.71 -16.58
N HIS A 587 -18.53 -21.84 -17.37
CA HIS A 587 -18.57 -22.55 -18.63
C HIS A 587 -18.60 -24.06 -18.42
N GLU A 588 -17.74 -24.60 -17.55
CA GLU A 588 -17.73 -26.03 -17.23
C GLU A 588 -19.06 -26.49 -16.66
N THR A 589 -19.68 -25.64 -15.82
CA THR A 589 -21.05 -25.87 -15.29
C THR A 589 -22.09 -25.85 -16.41
N ASN A 590 -22.06 -24.86 -17.30
CA ASN A 590 -23.05 -24.76 -18.38
C ASN A 590 -23.00 -25.96 -19.34
N PHE A 591 -21.81 -26.50 -19.60
CA PHE A 591 -21.70 -27.74 -20.39
C PHE A 591 -22.34 -28.94 -19.69
N ALA A 592 -22.16 -29.06 -18.36
CA ALA A 592 -22.79 -30.14 -17.58
C ALA A 592 -24.31 -29.95 -17.47
N VAL A 593 -24.77 -28.72 -17.21
CA VAL A 593 -26.18 -28.36 -17.05
C VAL A 593 -26.96 -28.55 -18.35
N LYS A 594 -26.37 -28.21 -19.51
CA LYS A 594 -27.02 -28.48 -20.80
C LYS A 594 -27.39 -29.96 -20.94
N LYS A 595 -26.50 -30.86 -20.57
CA LYS A 595 -26.77 -32.31 -20.63
C LYS A 595 -27.85 -32.74 -19.66
N LEU A 596 -27.91 -32.14 -18.44
CA LEU A 596 -28.96 -32.39 -17.46
C LEU A 596 -30.33 -31.87 -17.94
N ASN A 597 -30.36 -30.70 -18.56
CA ASN A 597 -31.58 -30.13 -19.12
C ASN A 597 -32.12 -30.96 -20.31
N ASP A 598 -31.23 -31.52 -21.14
CA ASP A 598 -31.58 -32.47 -22.23
C ASP A 598 -32.20 -33.79 -21.64
N GLU A 599 -31.90 -34.11 -20.38
CA GLU A 599 -32.48 -35.25 -19.63
C GLU A 599 -33.76 -34.90 -18.90
N GLY A 600 -34.26 -33.64 -18.99
CA GLY A 600 -35.51 -33.18 -18.40
C GLY A 600 -35.39 -32.51 -17.03
N TYR A 601 -34.18 -32.27 -16.49
CA TYR A 601 -33.98 -31.46 -15.30
C TYR A 601 -33.99 -29.96 -15.64
N SER A 602 -34.25 -29.10 -14.64
CA SER A 602 -34.29 -27.65 -14.80
C SER A 602 -33.32 -26.98 -13.83
N VAL A 603 -32.06 -26.78 -14.25
CA VAL A 603 -30.97 -26.30 -13.37
C VAL A 603 -30.71 -24.81 -13.62
N GLU A 604 -30.81 -24.01 -12.57
CA GLU A 604 -30.45 -22.58 -12.58
C GLU A 604 -28.97 -22.39 -12.34
N VAL A 605 -28.30 -21.57 -13.17
CA VAL A 605 -26.88 -21.25 -13.04
C VAL A 605 -26.70 -19.75 -12.82
N ILE A 606 -26.07 -19.39 -11.71
CA ILE A 606 -25.75 -18.04 -11.33
C ILE A 606 -24.25 -17.80 -11.44
N ASP A 607 -23.84 -16.88 -12.30
CA ASP A 607 -22.49 -16.30 -12.32
C ASP A 607 -22.45 -15.10 -11.38
N ILE A 608 -21.70 -15.19 -10.27
CA ILE A 608 -21.64 -14.11 -9.29
C ILE A 608 -20.83 -12.91 -9.78
N ARG A 609 -19.97 -13.03 -10.79
CA ARG A 609 -19.16 -11.93 -11.39
C ARG A 609 -18.20 -11.23 -10.43
N THR A 610 -18.63 -11.00 -9.19
CA THR A 610 -17.85 -10.32 -8.13
C THR A 610 -17.85 -11.13 -6.84
N ILE A 611 -16.65 -11.35 -6.30
CA ILE A 611 -16.43 -12.01 -5.01
C ILE A 611 -16.79 -11.05 -3.86
N ALA A 612 -16.37 -9.79 -4.00
CA ALA A 612 -16.65 -8.73 -3.03
C ALA A 612 -17.01 -7.42 -3.77
N PRO A 613 -18.23 -6.87 -3.53
CA PRO A 613 -19.33 -7.45 -2.77
C PRO A 613 -20.00 -8.63 -3.49
N LEU A 614 -20.54 -9.57 -2.71
CA LEU A 614 -21.33 -10.70 -3.20
C LEU A 614 -22.80 -10.31 -3.35
N ASP A 615 -23.48 -10.68 -4.45
CA ASP A 615 -24.93 -10.52 -4.64
C ASP A 615 -25.70 -11.64 -3.93
N THR A 616 -25.89 -11.47 -2.64
CA THR A 616 -26.63 -12.44 -1.83
C THR A 616 -28.11 -12.52 -2.18
N ASP A 617 -28.71 -11.41 -2.62
CA ASP A 617 -30.15 -11.36 -2.95
C ASP A 617 -30.49 -12.28 -4.13
N THR A 618 -29.69 -12.20 -5.21
CA THR A 618 -29.88 -13.08 -6.37
C THR A 618 -29.70 -14.55 -5.99
N ILE A 619 -28.67 -14.86 -5.17
CA ILE A 619 -28.40 -16.24 -4.71
C ILE A 619 -29.58 -16.76 -3.86
N PHE A 620 -30.00 -16.00 -2.84
CA PHE A 620 -31.00 -16.45 -1.91
C PHE A 620 -32.38 -16.59 -2.58
N ASN A 621 -32.76 -15.68 -3.51
CA ASN A 621 -34.01 -15.79 -4.26
C ASN A 621 -34.03 -17.05 -5.14
N SER A 622 -32.91 -17.40 -5.76
CA SER A 622 -32.79 -18.62 -6.55
C SER A 622 -32.92 -19.87 -5.66
N VAL A 623 -32.17 -19.92 -4.54
CA VAL A 623 -32.21 -21.06 -3.62
C VAL A 623 -33.64 -21.26 -3.03
N LYS A 624 -34.33 -20.17 -2.68
CA LYS A 624 -35.72 -20.24 -2.21
C LYS A 624 -36.71 -20.77 -3.27
N LYS A 625 -36.39 -20.53 -4.56
CA LYS A 625 -37.18 -21.05 -5.68
C LYS A 625 -36.94 -22.55 -5.91
N THR A 626 -35.68 -23.00 -5.82
CA THR A 626 -35.28 -24.33 -6.25
C THR A 626 -35.17 -25.39 -5.13
N GLY A 627 -35.08 -24.94 -3.87
CA GLY A 627 -34.96 -25.83 -2.69
C GLY A 627 -33.62 -26.55 -2.55
N LYS A 628 -32.74 -26.49 -3.57
CA LYS A 628 -31.43 -27.18 -3.58
C LYS A 628 -30.32 -26.26 -4.06
N ALA A 629 -29.14 -26.37 -3.46
CA ALA A 629 -28.02 -25.50 -3.80
C ALA A 629 -26.67 -26.24 -3.88
N VAL A 630 -25.85 -25.83 -4.85
CA VAL A 630 -24.45 -26.22 -4.96
C VAL A 630 -23.61 -25.03 -5.32
N VAL A 631 -22.41 -24.94 -4.75
CA VAL A 631 -21.41 -23.91 -5.10
C VAL A 631 -20.26 -24.60 -5.86
N ILE A 632 -19.93 -24.09 -7.03
CA ILE A 632 -18.86 -24.63 -7.86
C ILE A 632 -17.77 -23.59 -8.04
N HIS A 633 -16.52 -23.93 -7.68
CA HIS A 633 -15.36 -23.06 -7.86
C HIS A 633 -14.08 -23.86 -8.17
N GLU A 634 -13.07 -23.18 -8.69
CA GLU A 634 -11.82 -23.83 -9.10
C GLU A 634 -10.80 -23.91 -7.96
N ASP A 635 -10.82 -22.97 -7.02
CA ASP A 635 -9.96 -22.95 -5.84
C ASP A 635 -10.17 -24.21 -4.98
N THR A 636 -9.28 -24.49 -4.04
CA THR A 636 -9.33 -25.66 -3.16
C THR A 636 -10.66 -25.77 -2.39
N LEU A 637 -11.08 -27.00 -2.09
CA LEU A 637 -12.31 -27.25 -1.34
C LEU A 637 -12.22 -26.68 0.09
N THR A 638 -11.06 -26.85 0.74
CA THR A 638 -10.81 -26.33 2.09
C THR A 638 -10.52 -24.83 2.02
N ALA A 639 -11.34 -24.06 2.73
CA ALA A 639 -11.23 -22.60 2.86
C ALA A 639 -11.34 -21.79 1.54
N GLY A 640 -11.66 -22.42 0.40
CA GLY A 640 -12.01 -21.71 -0.82
C GLY A 640 -13.31 -20.90 -0.64
N PHE A 641 -13.50 -19.84 -1.43
CA PHE A 641 -14.60 -18.88 -1.27
C PHE A 641 -16.00 -19.52 -1.33
N GLY A 642 -16.14 -20.66 -2.00
CA GLY A 642 -17.39 -21.43 -2.00
C GLY A 642 -17.86 -21.89 -0.62
N ALA A 643 -16.97 -21.97 0.36
CA ALA A 643 -17.34 -22.30 1.76
C ALA A 643 -18.13 -21.14 2.39
N GLU A 644 -17.75 -19.90 2.15
CA GLU A 644 -18.46 -18.71 2.62
C GLU A 644 -19.83 -18.59 1.98
N ILE A 645 -19.93 -18.84 0.66
CA ILE A 645 -21.22 -18.83 -0.06
C ILE A 645 -22.15 -19.91 0.51
N ALA A 646 -21.65 -21.13 0.73
CA ALA A 646 -22.42 -22.23 1.28
C ALA A 646 -22.90 -21.93 2.71
N ALA A 647 -22.08 -21.33 3.56
CA ALA A 647 -22.46 -20.88 4.90
C ALA A 647 -23.59 -19.85 4.83
N LYS A 648 -23.44 -18.80 4.00
CA LYS A 648 -24.49 -17.76 3.83
C LYS A 648 -25.82 -18.33 3.33
N ILE A 649 -25.79 -19.30 2.40
CA ILE A 649 -27.00 -20.00 1.94
C ILE A 649 -27.62 -20.78 3.11
N SER A 650 -26.82 -21.52 3.86
CA SER A 650 -27.31 -22.30 4.99
C SER A 650 -27.92 -21.42 6.09
N ASP A 651 -27.33 -20.29 6.39
CA ASP A 651 -27.82 -19.37 7.42
C ASP A 651 -29.12 -18.63 7.01
N ASN A 652 -29.29 -18.32 5.71
CA ASN A 652 -30.38 -17.44 5.26
C ASN A 652 -31.48 -18.20 4.49
N CYS A 653 -31.24 -19.43 4.07
CA CYS A 653 -32.19 -20.21 3.27
C CYS A 653 -32.51 -21.58 3.87
N PHE A 654 -32.10 -21.87 5.12
CA PHE A 654 -32.24 -23.19 5.76
C PHE A 654 -33.67 -23.74 5.64
N GLU A 655 -34.69 -22.91 5.88
CA GLU A 655 -36.13 -23.30 5.83
C GLU A 655 -36.64 -23.68 4.44
N TYR A 656 -35.84 -23.36 3.40
CA TYR A 656 -36.20 -23.62 2.00
C TYR A 656 -35.39 -24.77 1.38
N LEU A 657 -34.41 -25.33 2.14
CA LEU A 657 -33.49 -26.35 1.62
C LEU A 657 -34.12 -27.75 1.78
N ASP A 658 -34.27 -28.47 0.67
CA ASP A 658 -34.66 -29.88 0.61
C ASP A 658 -33.49 -30.85 0.80
N GLY A 659 -32.24 -30.35 0.86
CA GLY A 659 -31.03 -31.12 1.01
C GLY A 659 -29.83 -30.27 1.42
N PRO A 660 -28.68 -30.89 1.63
CA PRO A 660 -27.45 -30.18 2.03
C PRO A 660 -26.94 -29.24 0.91
N VAL A 661 -26.40 -28.09 1.29
CA VAL A 661 -25.65 -27.25 0.37
C VAL A 661 -24.32 -27.96 0.04
N LYS A 662 -24.14 -28.37 -1.21
CA LYS A 662 -22.92 -29.05 -1.67
C LYS A 662 -21.89 -28.08 -2.23
N ARG A 663 -20.63 -28.47 -2.20
CA ARG A 663 -19.55 -27.76 -2.87
C ARG A 663 -18.82 -28.69 -3.84
N ILE A 664 -18.57 -28.24 -5.05
CA ILE A 664 -17.73 -28.89 -6.06
C ILE A 664 -16.55 -27.95 -6.30
N ALA A 665 -15.33 -28.37 -5.96
CA ALA A 665 -14.19 -27.51 -5.98
C ALA A 665 -12.92 -28.26 -6.41
N GLY A 666 -11.82 -27.56 -6.59
CA GLY A 666 -10.51 -28.15 -6.74
C GLY A 666 -10.16 -29.04 -5.53
N ALA A 667 -9.40 -30.08 -5.76
CA ALA A 667 -8.90 -30.93 -4.68
C ALA A 667 -7.93 -30.11 -3.77
N ASP A 668 -7.81 -30.53 -2.50
CA ASP A 668 -6.88 -29.89 -1.54
C ASP A 668 -5.43 -30.26 -1.85
N THR A 669 -4.94 -29.81 -3.02
CA THR A 669 -3.58 -30.04 -3.51
C THR A 669 -3.18 -28.91 -4.46
N PRO A 670 -1.89 -28.53 -4.54
CA PRO A 670 -1.42 -27.65 -5.61
C PRO A 670 -1.73 -28.24 -7.00
N ILE A 671 -2.01 -27.38 -7.97
CA ILE A 671 -2.34 -27.81 -9.34
C ILE A 671 -1.07 -28.31 -10.03
N PRO A 672 -1.03 -29.58 -10.44
CA PRO A 672 0.18 -30.18 -11.01
C PRO A 672 0.33 -29.84 -12.50
N PHE A 673 1.57 -30.06 -13.03
CA PHE A 673 1.92 -29.69 -14.39
C PHE A 673 1.37 -30.63 -15.48
N HIS A 674 1.38 -31.96 -15.25
CA HIS A 674 0.98 -32.92 -16.26
C HIS A 674 -0.52 -32.88 -16.52
N PRO A 675 -1.02 -32.83 -17.79
CA PRO A 675 -2.44 -32.69 -18.10
C PRO A 675 -3.37 -33.70 -17.40
N ASN A 676 -2.95 -34.97 -17.31
CA ASN A 676 -3.75 -35.99 -16.63
C ASN A 676 -3.88 -35.73 -15.12
N LEU A 677 -2.84 -35.17 -14.49
CA LEU A 677 -2.84 -34.84 -13.07
C LEU A 677 -3.66 -33.55 -12.82
N GLU A 678 -3.50 -32.53 -13.69
CA GLU A 678 -4.29 -31.29 -13.58
C GLU A 678 -5.81 -31.60 -13.73
N LYS A 679 -6.18 -32.45 -14.71
CA LYS A 679 -7.57 -32.88 -14.92
C LYS A 679 -8.12 -33.64 -13.70
N GLU A 680 -7.27 -34.39 -12.98
CA GLU A 680 -7.72 -35.13 -11.80
C GLU A 680 -8.03 -34.21 -10.62
N VAL A 681 -7.27 -33.14 -10.43
CA VAL A 681 -7.42 -32.24 -9.29
C VAL A 681 -8.44 -31.12 -9.50
N LEU A 682 -8.65 -30.69 -10.74
CA LEU A 682 -9.61 -29.64 -11.06
C LEU A 682 -11.03 -30.17 -11.32
N PRO A 683 -12.09 -29.37 -11.04
CA PRO A 683 -13.44 -29.70 -11.45
C PRO A 683 -13.53 -29.86 -13.00
N SER A 684 -14.21 -30.90 -13.46
CA SER A 684 -14.45 -31.12 -14.90
C SER A 684 -15.95 -31.28 -15.16
N ARG A 685 -16.37 -31.07 -16.41
CA ARG A 685 -17.76 -31.22 -16.84
C ARG A 685 -18.37 -32.55 -16.37
N ASP A 686 -17.62 -33.64 -16.49
CA ASP A 686 -18.12 -34.97 -16.11
C ASP A 686 -18.25 -35.13 -14.59
N LYS A 687 -17.26 -34.62 -13.83
CA LYS A 687 -17.32 -34.60 -12.36
C LYS A 687 -18.49 -33.72 -11.89
N ILE A 688 -18.65 -32.54 -12.49
CA ILE A 688 -19.76 -31.61 -12.20
C ILE A 688 -21.11 -32.28 -12.56
N TYR A 689 -21.25 -32.79 -13.76
CA TYR A 689 -22.49 -33.47 -14.21
C TYR A 689 -22.89 -34.60 -13.22
N THR A 690 -21.95 -35.45 -12.85
CA THR A 690 -22.20 -36.60 -11.96
C THR A 690 -22.72 -36.12 -10.58
N GLN A 691 -22.04 -35.13 -9.98
CA GLN A 691 -22.41 -34.62 -8.65
C GLN A 691 -23.72 -33.82 -8.67
N LEU A 692 -23.99 -33.03 -9.72
CA LEU A 692 -25.27 -32.34 -9.89
C LEU A 692 -26.43 -33.35 -10.04
N LYS A 693 -26.21 -34.41 -10.82
CA LYS A 693 -27.23 -35.46 -11.02
C LYS A 693 -27.55 -36.24 -9.74
N GLU A 694 -26.55 -36.46 -8.88
CA GLU A 694 -26.74 -37.06 -7.56
C GLU A 694 -27.60 -36.16 -6.66
N LEU A 695 -27.31 -34.86 -6.62
CA LEU A 695 -28.06 -33.89 -5.81
C LEU A 695 -29.49 -33.68 -6.33
N LEU A 696 -29.73 -33.76 -7.65
CA LEU A 696 -31.05 -33.67 -8.25
C LEU A 696 -31.95 -34.84 -7.86
N LYS A 697 -31.40 -36.02 -7.56
CA LYS A 697 -32.11 -37.21 -7.11
C LYS A 697 -32.39 -37.25 -5.62
N TYR A 698 -31.73 -36.39 -4.86
CA TYR A 698 -31.96 -36.26 -3.41
C TYR A 698 -33.31 -35.64 -3.11
#